data_375a28a14550ddbb8848d2a9b8af19f2
#
_entry.id   375a28a14550ddbb8848d2a9b8af19f2
#
_cell.length_a   1.000
_cell.length_b   1.000
_cell.length_c   1.000
_cell.angle_alpha   90.00
_cell.angle_beta   90.00
_cell.angle_gamma   90.00
#
_symmetry.space_group_name_H-M   'P 1'
#
loop_
_entity.id
_entity.type
_entity.pdbx_description
1 polymer ?
#
loop_
_entity_poly.entity_id
_entity_poly.type
_entity_poly.pdbx_seq_one_letter_code
_entity_poly.pdbx_strand_id
1 'polypeptide(L)'
;MKQAIGPELSLFNPDAMERAIKDLAKRYPKRFDQAKLLAELRSHSDKLKGATSGPAVQAILDFKRRVLLSNPVVDFDKILAVQRNYPGTTANWLVNTSIRVPKNSPNAIGIVSLDGKFEPLMTSKTFTGDMNLHFDADKALYSSICEKRTWQVFELDLKNRSTRQVSLSKHADISNFEGCYLPNGKIIYVSTAGFQGVPCIGGGGDIANLHVMNSDGTGIRRLAFDQESNWSPYLMESGRIMFLRWEYTDLSHFWSRILFTMNPDGTDQRAHYGSNSWWPNALFYAKSVPGHPTAFTGIVSGHHGDQRTGQLVLFDVAKGRNDADGVLQAIPGYGKPVKPIVTDKYFHGNWPKILHPYPLSRNLHLAAVKLNSRDRYGIYLVDSFDNLLPLKRSATQHYLEPIPLRKRTRPPIIPERVNLKAKDATVVLSDVYFGPGLAGVPRGAVKKLRIFKYEFSPRGFGGHAHAGIQSGWDVKVILGTVNVEKDGSAMFQVPCNTPIALQPLDADGKALALMRSWMTAMPGEVLSCIGCHESPNDAPPNKVAQASLKPRQSIKRWYGPIRGFSFLREVQPVLDRYCVGCHDGKKKDRINLADASLGRFGDHNFMQNKMPRSYFELQMFVRRPGPEGNLHLLTPLNYHANTSELIQILSKGHHNVKLDPGAWDRLITWIDMNAQAHGSYGEMRLSGRSQKAMKRRAELHKEYATLLEIESEVIDKPYKKTEAFIAPKKAPSPAAAPKITNWPFQAKPGATEVLDLDDGVKMEVVSIPAGKFVMGSVSESPDERPMHKVAIEKPFKMGVTEVTLQQYQQFDKNHVNGLYSKPGVVIRYGFVMDRKSYPAIRVSWDRANAFCRWLSKKTGKKVSLPTESQWEWACRAGTDSVTSFGDDVTKYPGFANMSDPTSDNRRTKYMPSNHWTLAQKNKASADKAHCLNNVGAYQANAFGLKDMHGNVAEWTRSEIRAYPYSDSDGRNELRAGRKVVRGGSWNDRPVRSTSSYRLSYPSWQRVYNVGFRVVVE
;
A
#
# COMPACT_ATOMS: atom_id res chain seq x y z
N MET A 1 -3.31 -38.48 36.00
CA MET A 1 -1.87 -38.11 35.96
C MET A 1 -1.17 -38.60 34.69
N LYS A 2 -1.31 -39.84 34.25
CA LYS A 2 -0.60 -40.39 33.07
C LYS A 2 -0.84 -39.66 31.72
N GLN A 3 -1.99 -38.99 31.51
CA GLN A 3 -2.30 -38.27 30.28
C GLN A 3 -1.70 -36.84 30.20
N ALA A 4 -1.19 -36.26 31.29
CA ALA A 4 -0.66 -34.92 31.32
C ALA A 4 0.85 -34.83 31.04
N ILE A 5 1.59 -35.92 31.24
CA ILE A 5 3.05 -35.91 31.12
C ILE A 5 3.54 -35.98 29.66
N GLY A 6 2.85 -36.73 28.80
CA GLY A 6 3.24 -36.88 27.40
C GLY A 6 3.31 -35.58 26.60
N PRO A 7 2.30 -34.68 26.67
CA PRO A 7 2.35 -33.39 26.00
C PRO A 7 3.46 -32.46 26.52
N GLU A 8 3.82 -32.54 27.81
CA GLU A 8 4.90 -31.72 28.38
C GLU A 8 6.28 -32.20 27.95
N LEU A 9 6.44 -33.54 27.87
CA LEU A 9 7.68 -34.15 27.34
C LEU A 9 7.90 -33.78 25.88
N SER A 10 6.86 -33.67 25.07
CA SER A 10 6.98 -33.21 23.67
C SER A 10 7.47 -31.77 23.51
N LEU A 11 7.43 -30.99 24.59
CA LEU A 11 7.94 -29.63 24.65
C LEU A 11 9.39 -29.54 25.16
N PHE A 12 9.99 -30.69 25.53
CA PHE A 12 11.36 -30.73 25.93
C PHE A 12 12.29 -30.87 24.72
N ASN A 13 13.22 -29.92 24.58
CA ASN A 13 14.25 -29.90 23.55
C ASN A 13 15.61 -29.67 24.24
N PRO A 14 16.50 -30.68 24.25
CA PRO A 14 17.83 -30.55 24.88
C PRO A 14 18.66 -29.39 24.33
N ASP A 15 18.66 -29.18 23.00
CA ASP A 15 19.42 -28.12 22.35
C ASP A 15 18.90 -26.73 22.75
N ALA A 16 17.58 -26.59 22.87
CA ALA A 16 16.96 -25.36 23.34
C ALA A 16 17.33 -25.05 24.79
N MET A 17 17.36 -26.09 25.64
CA MET A 17 17.80 -25.96 27.05
C MET A 17 19.30 -25.63 27.15
N GLU A 18 20.14 -26.26 26.34
CA GLU A 18 21.57 -25.95 26.28
C GLU A 18 21.83 -24.48 25.91
N ARG A 19 21.14 -23.96 24.89
CA ARG A 19 21.21 -22.56 24.50
C ARG A 19 20.76 -21.62 25.61
N ALA A 20 19.66 -21.93 26.26
CA ALA A 20 19.15 -21.14 27.39
C ALA A 20 20.16 -21.12 28.56
N ILE A 21 20.75 -22.27 28.93
CA ILE A 21 21.79 -22.36 29.97
C ILE A 21 23.02 -21.52 29.64
N LYS A 22 23.50 -21.62 28.39
CA LYS A 22 24.66 -20.82 27.90
C LYS A 22 24.37 -19.32 27.98
N ASP A 23 23.19 -18.89 27.57
CA ASP A 23 22.76 -17.47 27.64
C ASP A 23 22.63 -16.98 29.09
N LEU A 24 22.02 -17.78 29.97
CA LEU A 24 21.90 -17.46 31.41
C LEU A 24 23.25 -17.34 32.07
N ALA A 25 24.17 -18.29 31.85
CA ALA A 25 25.51 -18.28 32.39
C ALA A 25 26.33 -17.09 31.87
N LYS A 26 26.21 -16.75 30.59
CA LYS A 26 26.87 -15.59 29.99
C LYS A 26 26.40 -14.27 30.63
N ARG A 27 25.08 -14.12 30.85
CA ARG A 27 24.50 -12.88 31.37
C ARG A 27 24.61 -12.75 32.90
N TYR A 28 24.56 -13.89 33.57
CA TYR A 28 24.57 -13.94 35.06
C TYR A 28 25.60 -14.94 35.58
N PRO A 29 26.92 -14.76 35.30
CA PRO A 29 27.97 -15.76 35.58
C PRO A 29 28.11 -16.07 37.07
N LYS A 30 27.77 -15.13 37.96
CA LYS A 30 27.82 -15.37 39.43
C LYS A 30 26.63 -16.25 39.90
N ARG A 31 25.57 -16.42 39.13
CA ARG A 31 24.35 -17.13 39.50
C ARG A 31 24.19 -18.48 38.81
N PHE A 32 24.75 -18.65 37.62
CA PHE A 32 24.64 -19.85 36.82
C PHE A 32 26.01 -20.46 36.51
N ASP A 33 26.26 -21.62 37.05
CA ASP A 33 27.39 -22.46 36.66
C ASP A 33 27.04 -23.24 35.39
N GLN A 34 27.62 -22.80 34.28
CA GLN A 34 27.37 -23.41 32.98
C GLN A 34 27.76 -24.86 32.93
N ALA A 35 28.97 -25.23 33.44
CA ALA A 35 29.49 -26.59 33.38
C ALA A 35 28.62 -27.57 34.16
N LYS A 36 28.25 -27.18 35.35
CA LYS A 36 27.37 -27.98 36.22
C LYS A 36 25.99 -28.21 35.62
N LEU A 37 25.36 -27.13 35.10
CA LEU A 37 24.02 -27.20 34.50
C LEU A 37 23.99 -28.02 33.19
N LEU A 38 25.04 -27.93 32.36
CA LEU A 38 25.16 -28.72 31.15
C LEU A 38 25.42 -30.22 31.46
N ALA A 39 26.23 -30.53 32.50
CA ALA A 39 26.42 -31.91 32.96
C ALA A 39 25.14 -32.52 33.49
N GLU A 40 24.33 -31.76 34.29
CA GLU A 40 23.02 -32.17 34.79
C GLU A 40 22.04 -32.39 33.61
N LEU A 41 21.99 -31.46 32.63
CA LEU A 41 21.17 -31.63 31.45
C LEU A 41 21.49 -32.95 30.69
N ARG A 42 22.75 -33.24 30.45
CA ARG A 42 23.19 -34.50 29.79
C ARG A 42 22.78 -35.72 30.59
N SER A 43 23.03 -35.74 31.90
CA SER A 43 22.63 -36.86 32.77
C SER A 43 21.13 -37.13 32.71
N HIS A 44 20.27 -36.08 32.75
CA HIS A 44 18.82 -36.25 32.65
C HIS A 44 18.41 -36.68 31.23
N SER A 45 19.03 -36.16 30.16
CA SER A 45 18.76 -36.53 28.77
C SER A 45 19.12 -37.98 28.49
N ASP A 46 20.23 -38.49 29.07
CA ASP A 46 20.66 -39.89 28.92
C ASP A 46 19.67 -40.84 29.64
N LYS A 47 19.22 -40.46 30.81
CA LYS A 47 18.22 -41.24 31.57
C LYS A 47 16.84 -41.26 30.91
N LEU A 48 16.59 -40.27 30.01
CA LEU A 48 15.33 -40.15 29.27
C LEU A 48 15.28 -41.04 28.03
N LYS A 49 16.42 -41.55 27.52
CA LYS A 49 16.51 -42.37 26.31
C LYS A 49 15.54 -43.57 26.40
N GLY A 50 14.46 -43.53 25.59
CA GLY A 50 13.42 -44.54 25.56
C GLY A 50 12.32 -44.45 26.63
N ALA A 51 12.44 -43.53 27.60
CA ALA A 51 11.43 -43.33 28.63
C ALA A 51 10.33 -42.34 28.17
N THR A 52 9.07 -42.78 28.18
CA THR A 52 7.91 -41.95 27.85
C THR A 52 7.09 -41.52 29.09
N SER A 53 7.45 -42.04 30.27
CA SER A 53 6.78 -41.73 31.53
C SER A 53 7.65 -42.10 32.72
N GLY A 54 7.25 -41.72 33.92
CA GLY A 54 7.89 -42.11 35.18
C GLY A 54 8.89 -41.09 35.71
N PRO A 55 9.70 -41.50 36.71
CA PRO A 55 10.59 -40.61 37.48
C PRO A 55 11.60 -39.84 36.62
N ALA A 56 12.14 -40.49 35.60
CA ALA A 56 13.14 -39.83 34.70
C ALA A 56 12.51 -38.67 33.90
N VAL A 57 11.27 -38.83 33.42
CA VAL A 57 10.52 -37.77 32.75
C VAL A 57 10.20 -36.64 33.72
N GLN A 58 9.79 -36.94 34.93
CA GLN A 58 9.50 -35.90 35.92
C GLN A 58 10.76 -35.14 36.29
N ALA A 59 11.88 -35.84 36.51
CA ALA A 59 13.15 -35.19 36.85
C ALA A 59 13.65 -34.20 35.82
N ILE A 60 13.53 -34.52 34.51
CA ILE A 60 13.97 -33.58 33.46
C ILE A 60 13.00 -32.39 33.32
N LEU A 61 11.70 -32.57 33.51
CA LEU A 61 10.72 -31.48 33.52
C LEU A 61 10.94 -30.56 34.73
N ASP A 62 11.25 -31.11 35.90
CA ASP A 62 11.59 -30.33 37.09
C ASP A 62 12.89 -29.56 36.90
N PHE A 63 13.90 -30.21 36.30
CA PHE A 63 15.16 -29.53 35.91
C PHE A 63 14.88 -28.35 34.99
N LYS A 64 14.16 -28.56 33.89
CA LYS A 64 13.76 -27.49 32.96
C LYS A 64 13.04 -26.35 33.69
N ARG A 65 12.07 -26.68 34.53
CA ARG A 65 11.31 -25.70 35.29
C ARG A 65 12.18 -24.91 36.24
N ARG A 66 13.04 -25.58 37.01
CA ARG A 66 13.98 -24.95 37.94
C ARG A 66 14.91 -23.98 37.23
N VAL A 67 15.54 -24.40 36.11
CA VAL A 67 16.48 -23.56 35.35
C VAL A 67 15.79 -22.33 34.75
N LEU A 68 14.67 -22.49 34.09
CA LEU A 68 14.00 -21.38 33.39
C LEU A 68 13.34 -20.41 34.39
N LEU A 69 12.78 -20.89 35.49
CA LEU A 69 12.22 -20.00 36.52
C LEU A 69 13.26 -19.29 37.38
N SER A 70 14.50 -19.82 37.45
CA SER A 70 15.59 -19.14 38.15
C SER A 70 16.19 -17.95 37.41
N ASN A 71 15.72 -17.68 36.17
CA ASN A 71 16.11 -16.48 35.41
C ASN A 71 15.77 -15.20 36.21
N PRO A 72 16.75 -14.29 36.46
CA PRO A 72 16.52 -13.10 37.29
C PRO A 72 15.41 -12.16 36.83
N VAL A 73 15.01 -12.20 35.53
CA VAL A 73 13.88 -11.41 35.04
C VAL A 73 12.52 -11.97 35.43
N VAL A 74 12.50 -13.22 36.00
CA VAL A 74 11.32 -13.81 36.63
C VAL A 74 11.34 -13.42 38.09
N ASP A 75 11.11 -12.16 38.40
CA ASP A 75 11.16 -11.51 39.71
C ASP A 75 9.75 -11.34 40.32
N PHE A 76 8.84 -12.24 39.99
CA PHE A 76 7.45 -12.29 40.43
C PHE A 76 7.05 -13.74 40.76
N ASP A 77 6.10 -13.92 41.64
CA ASP A 77 5.51 -15.21 42.02
C ASP A 77 4.06 -15.35 41.54
N LYS A 78 3.45 -14.26 41.09
CA LYS A 78 2.04 -14.14 40.74
C LYS A 78 1.85 -13.51 39.36
N ILE A 79 0.87 -14.02 38.60
CA ILE A 79 0.49 -13.57 37.26
C ILE A 79 -0.99 -13.24 37.26
N LEU A 80 -1.37 -12.01 36.93
CA LEU A 80 -2.75 -11.63 36.68
C LEU A 80 -3.15 -12.25 35.34
N ALA A 81 -4.33 -12.91 35.28
CA ALA A 81 -4.78 -13.61 34.09
C ALA A 81 -6.29 -13.64 33.94
N VAL A 82 -6.77 -13.88 32.72
CA VAL A 82 -8.18 -14.17 32.43
C VAL A 82 -8.37 -15.68 32.29
N GLN A 83 -9.30 -16.26 33.06
CA GLN A 83 -9.82 -17.59 32.84
C GLN A 83 -11.13 -17.50 32.03
N ARG A 84 -11.28 -18.33 31.01
CA ARG A 84 -12.46 -18.32 30.13
C ARG A 84 -12.88 -19.73 29.75
N ASN A 85 -14.18 -20.02 29.81
CA ASN A 85 -14.71 -21.33 29.45
C ASN A 85 -14.52 -21.62 27.95
N TYR A 86 -14.23 -22.86 27.63
CA TYR A 86 -14.28 -23.35 26.25
C TYR A 86 -15.70 -23.87 25.94
N PRO A 87 -16.29 -23.57 24.80
CA PRO A 87 -15.73 -22.91 23.61
C PRO A 87 -15.88 -21.36 23.56
N GLY A 88 -15.57 -20.68 24.63
CA GLY A 88 -15.65 -19.21 24.70
C GLY A 88 -14.78 -18.50 23.66
N THR A 89 -15.12 -17.24 23.37
CA THR A 89 -14.32 -16.39 22.48
C THR A 89 -13.01 -15.97 23.13
N THR A 90 -11.92 -15.93 22.37
CA THR A 90 -10.58 -15.54 22.87
C THR A 90 -10.36 -14.03 22.85
N ALA A 91 -11.17 -13.28 22.10
CA ALA A 91 -11.08 -11.83 21.97
C ALA A 91 -12.46 -11.20 21.80
N ASN A 92 -12.57 -9.90 22.07
CA ASN A 92 -13.81 -9.13 21.85
C ASN A 92 -14.16 -8.92 20.35
N TRP A 93 -13.26 -9.27 19.46
CA TRP A 93 -13.39 -9.13 18.01
C TRP A 93 -13.89 -10.41 17.34
N LEU A 94 -14.78 -10.23 16.37
CA LEU A 94 -15.17 -11.32 15.46
C LEU A 94 -14.12 -11.48 14.37
N VAL A 95 -13.51 -12.64 14.30
CA VAL A 95 -12.36 -12.90 13.42
C VAL A 95 -11.29 -11.84 13.69
N ASN A 96 -10.92 -11.04 12.71
CA ASN A 96 -9.96 -9.93 12.82
C ASN A 96 -10.54 -8.62 12.24
N THR A 97 -11.88 -8.48 12.22
CA THR A 97 -12.52 -7.40 11.47
C THR A 97 -13.51 -6.56 12.28
N SER A 98 -14.32 -7.14 13.13
CA SER A 98 -15.40 -6.39 13.80
C SER A 98 -15.62 -6.82 15.24
N ILE A 99 -16.13 -5.89 16.05
CA ILE A 99 -16.47 -6.12 17.45
C ILE A 99 -17.61 -7.14 17.55
N ARG A 100 -17.49 -8.04 18.49
CA ARG A 100 -18.52 -9.00 18.85
C ARG A 100 -19.01 -8.74 20.27
N VAL A 101 -20.32 -8.79 20.47
CA VAL A 101 -20.94 -8.87 21.79
C VAL A 101 -21.35 -10.32 22.05
N PRO A 102 -20.56 -11.12 22.76
CA PRO A 102 -20.89 -12.51 23.03
C PRO A 102 -22.08 -12.60 24.01
N LYS A 103 -22.93 -13.59 23.77
CA LYS A 103 -23.97 -13.99 24.72
C LYS A 103 -23.34 -14.98 25.67
N ASN A 104 -23.61 -14.83 26.98
CA ASN A 104 -23.19 -15.78 28.02
C ASN A 104 -21.76 -16.34 27.84
N SER A 105 -20.79 -15.61 28.31
CA SER A 105 -19.38 -16.03 28.29
C SER A 105 -18.80 -15.95 29.70
N PRO A 106 -19.06 -16.98 30.54
CA PRO A 106 -18.54 -16.98 31.90
C PRO A 106 -17.02 -16.88 31.93
N ASN A 107 -16.53 -15.98 32.73
CA ASN A 107 -15.10 -15.66 32.87
C ASN A 107 -14.74 -15.36 34.30
N ALA A 108 -13.45 -15.38 34.58
CA ALA A 108 -12.88 -14.85 35.79
C ALA A 108 -11.59 -14.06 35.47
N ILE A 109 -11.37 -12.98 36.17
CA ILE A 109 -10.04 -12.35 36.31
C ILE A 109 -9.49 -12.87 37.65
N GLY A 110 -8.25 -13.33 37.65
CA GLY A 110 -7.65 -13.88 38.84
C GLY A 110 -6.15 -13.98 38.77
N ILE A 111 -5.58 -14.55 39.80
CA ILE A 111 -4.13 -14.71 39.98
C ILE A 111 -3.75 -16.17 39.73
N VAL A 112 -2.76 -16.37 38.85
CA VAL A 112 -2.07 -17.63 38.67
C VAL A 112 -0.73 -17.53 39.40
N SER A 113 -0.51 -18.41 40.37
CA SER A 113 0.80 -18.55 41.02
C SER A 113 1.76 -19.41 40.17
N LEU A 114 3.05 -19.26 40.36
CA LEU A 114 4.02 -20.06 39.60
C LEU A 114 3.90 -21.57 39.83
N ASP A 115 3.29 -22.04 40.92
CA ASP A 115 2.96 -23.45 41.13
C ASP A 115 1.71 -23.94 40.38
N GLY A 116 1.07 -23.03 39.62
CA GLY A 116 -0.07 -23.35 38.76
C GLY A 116 -1.44 -23.28 39.40
N LYS A 117 -1.56 -22.81 40.64
CA LYS A 117 -2.86 -22.55 41.27
C LYS A 117 -3.48 -21.31 40.65
N PHE A 118 -4.82 -21.29 40.55
CA PHE A 118 -5.60 -20.15 40.11
C PHE A 118 -6.55 -19.68 41.19
N GLU A 119 -6.43 -18.43 41.58
CA GLU A 119 -7.33 -17.78 42.55
C GLU A 119 -8.15 -16.71 41.81
N PRO A 120 -9.47 -16.87 41.70
CA PRO A 120 -10.34 -15.86 41.11
C PRO A 120 -10.45 -14.63 42.00
N LEU A 121 -10.23 -13.43 41.45
CA LEU A 121 -10.50 -12.16 42.10
C LEU A 121 -11.90 -11.67 41.82
N MET A 122 -12.39 -11.87 40.59
CA MET A 122 -13.74 -11.57 40.17
C MET A 122 -14.24 -12.57 39.14
N THR A 123 -15.55 -12.77 39.08
CA THR A 123 -16.24 -13.62 38.11
C THR A 123 -17.30 -12.80 37.37
N SER A 124 -17.54 -13.13 36.10
CA SER A 124 -18.56 -12.46 35.29
C SER A 124 -19.27 -13.49 34.40
N LYS A 125 -20.58 -13.29 34.16
CA LYS A 125 -21.34 -14.02 33.14
C LYS A 125 -21.13 -13.48 31.72
N THR A 126 -20.61 -12.25 31.57
CA THR A 126 -20.31 -11.61 30.32
C THR A 126 -18.80 -11.65 30.08
N PHE A 127 -18.38 -11.39 28.83
CA PHE A 127 -16.97 -11.33 28.49
C PHE A 127 -16.23 -10.30 29.33
N THR A 128 -15.06 -10.69 29.86
CA THR A 128 -14.06 -9.80 30.44
C THR A 128 -12.71 -10.04 29.82
N GLY A 129 -11.91 -8.98 29.59
CA GLY A 129 -10.59 -9.11 28.97
C GLY A 129 -9.97 -7.75 28.66
N ASP A 130 -8.98 -7.71 27.80
CA ASP A 130 -8.20 -6.53 27.44
C ASP A 130 -7.60 -5.86 28.69
N MET A 131 -6.94 -6.67 29.52
CA MET A 131 -6.44 -6.22 30.82
C MET A 131 -5.24 -5.28 30.69
N ASN A 132 -5.22 -4.24 31.51
CA ASN A 132 -4.06 -3.35 31.67
C ASN A 132 -3.80 -3.11 33.16
N LEU A 133 -2.67 -3.61 33.68
CA LEU A 133 -2.28 -3.48 35.07
C LEU A 133 -1.72 -2.07 35.35
N HIS A 134 -2.17 -1.43 36.42
CA HIS A 134 -1.62 -0.18 36.90
C HIS A 134 -0.14 -0.30 37.29
N PHE A 135 0.59 0.80 37.31
CA PHE A 135 2.02 0.82 37.60
C PHE A 135 2.35 0.33 39.01
N ASP A 136 1.48 0.59 39.95
CA ASP A 136 1.66 0.21 41.37
C ASP A 136 1.18 -1.24 41.65
N ALA A 137 0.67 -1.94 40.65
CA ALA A 137 0.12 -3.30 40.71
C ALA A 137 -1.01 -3.47 41.75
N ASP A 138 -1.77 -2.44 42.03
CA ASP A 138 -2.86 -2.40 42.99
C ASP A 138 -4.25 -2.52 42.33
N LYS A 139 -4.34 -2.20 41.05
CA LYS A 139 -5.58 -2.21 40.28
C LYS A 139 -5.33 -2.49 38.80
N ALA A 140 -6.37 -2.89 38.06
CA ALA A 140 -6.31 -3.20 36.64
C ALA A 140 -7.55 -2.69 35.90
N LEU A 141 -7.34 -2.12 34.69
CA LEU A 141 -8.42 -1.91 33.73
C LEU A 141 -8.75 -3.23 33.03
N TYR A 142 -10.02 -3.37 32.65
CA TYR A 142 -10.50 -4.44 31.81
C TYR A 142 -11.73 -4.01 30.99
N SER A 143 -11.97 -4.63 29.86
CA SER A 143 -13.16 -4.45 29.05
C SER A 143 -14.24 -5.45 29.46
N SER A 144 -15.48 -5.01 29.59
CA SER A 144 -16.64 -5.88 29.81
C SER A 144 -17.91 -5.29 29.17
N ILE A 145 -18.95 -6.10 29.11
CA ILE A 145 -20.24 -5.72 28.56
C ILE A 145 -21.11 -5.20 29.72
N CYS A 146 -21.58 -3.97 29.62
CA CYS A 146 -22.49 -3.37 30.59
C CYS A 146 -23.95 -3.79 30.35
N GLU A 147 -24.86 -3.39 31.24
CA GLU A 147 -26.32 -3.67 31.16
C GLU A 147 -26.94 -3.23 29.84
N LYS A 148 -26.46 -2.12 29.24
CA LYS A 148 -26.91 -1.60 27.93
C LYS A 148 -26.42 -2.45 26.75
N ARG A 149 -25.71 -3.56 27.01
CA ARG A 149 -25.13 -4.47 26.00
C ARG A 149 -24.12 -3.81 25.10
N THR A 150 -23.42 -2.79 25.57
CA THR A 150 -22.25 -2.20 24.94
C THR A 150 -20.99 -2.51 25.74
N TRP A 151 -19.86 -2.52 25.07
CA TRP A 151 -18.56 -2.64 25.71
C TRP A 151 -18.24 -1.39 26.50
N GLN A 152 -17.72 -1.56 27.74
CA GLN A 152 -17.25 -0.46 28.56
C GLN A 152 -15.92 -0.85 29.25
N VAL A 153 -15.15 0.17 29.61
CA VAL A 153 -13.93 0.02 30.41
C VAL A 153 -14.28 0.06 31.88
N PHE A 154 -13.80 -0.93 32.61
CA PHE A 154 -13.96 -1.08 34.06
C PHE A 154 -12.59 -1.08 34.73
N GLU A 155 -12.54 -0.77 36.02
CA GLU A 155 -11.37 -0.88 36.89
C GLU A 155 -11.68 -1.86 38.00
N LEU A 156 -10.77 -2.83 38.23
CA LEU A 156 -10.78 -3.78 39.32
C LEU A 156 -9.70 -3.39 40.33
N ASP A 157 -10.09 -3.14 41.56
CA ASP A 157 -9.17 -3.03 42.69
C ASP A 157 -8.72 -4.44 43.11
N LEU A 158 -7.42 -4.70 43.11
CA LEU A 158 -6.90 -6.06 43.34
C LEU A 158 -6.86 -6.43 44.82
N LYS A 159 -6.93 -5.45 45.74
CA LYS A 159 -6.90 -5.67 47.18
C LYS A 159 -8.28 -5.96 47.74
N ASN A 160 -9.24 -5.08 47.50
CA ASN A 160 -10.60 -5.20 48.01
C ASN A 160 -11.57 -5.91 47.04
N ARG A 161 -11.12 -6.21 45.83
CA ARG A 161 -11.86 -6.91 44.77
C ARG A 161 -13.09 -6.16 44.25
N SER A 162 -13.19 -4.88 44.52
CA SER A 162 -14.28 -4.03 43.99
C SER A 162 -14.08 -3.68 42.55
N THR A 163 -15.18 -3.46 41.83
CA THR A 163 -15.16 -3.03 40.42
C THR A 163 -15.95 -1.73 40.25
N ARG A 164 -15.47 -0.87 39.37
CA ARG A 164 -16.21 0.33 38.95
C ARG A 164 -16.12 0.50 37.43
N GLN A 165 -17.18 0.96 36.80
CA GLN A 165 -17.14 1.40 35.39
C GLN A 165 -16.41 2.73 35.33
N VAL A 166 -15.40 2.82 34.45
CA VAL A 166 -14.59 4.04 34.24
C VAL A 166 -15.08 4.82 33.02
N SER A 167 -15.39 4.15 31.91
CA SER A 167 -15.92 4.83 30.74
C SER A 167 -17.41 5.11 30.92
N LEU A 168 -17.72 6.34 31.33
CA LEU A 168 -19.08 6.79 31.62
C LEU A 168 -19.78 7.25 30.31
N SER A 169 -20.15 6.32 29.44
CA SER A 169 -20.93 6.67 28.26
C SER A 169 -22.39 6.92 28.59
N LYS A 170 -22.88 8.12 28.31
CA LYS A 170 -24.32 8.45 28.35
C LYS A 170 -25.07 7.85 27.13
N HIS A 171 -24.36 7.38 26.13
CA HIS A 171 -24.91 6.85 24.88
C HIS A 171 -24.94 5.33 24.89
N ALA A 172 -26.15 4.77 24.70
CA ALA A 172 -26.38 3.32 24.68
C ALA A 172 -25.87 2.62 23.40
N ASP A 173 -25.47 3.38 22.39
CA ASP A 173 -25.00 2.91 21.08
C ASP A 173 -23.48 3.02 20.89
N ILE A 174 -22.74 3.36 21.97
CA ILE A 174 -21.27 3.52 21.93
C ILE A 174 -20.61 2.46 22.80
N SER A 175 -19.66 1.77 22.23
CA SER A 175 -18.78 0.81 22.90
C SER A 175 -17.40 1.44 23.16
N ASN A 176 -16.88 1.21 24.35
CA ASN A 176 -15.54 1.63 24.82
C ASN A 176 -14.80 0.42 25.37
N PHE A 177 -13.55 0.19 24.97
CA PHE A 177 -12.79 -1.02 25.35
C PHE A 177 -11.27 -0.81 25.19
N GLU A 178 -10.46 -1.83 25.51
CA GLU A 178 -8.99 -1.80 25.42
C GLU A 178 -8.36 -0.60 26.15
N GLY A 179 -8.74 -0.39 27.42
CA GLY A 179 -8.20 0.71 28.25
C GLY A 179 -6.72 0.52 28.58
N CYS A 180 -5.96 1.63 28.56
CA CYS A 180 -4.54 1.68 28.90
C CYS A 180 -4.24 2.87 29.84
N TYR A 181 -3.66 2.62 31.01
CA TYR A 181 -3.25 3.68 31.94
C TYR A 181 -2.11 4.52 31.37
N LEU A 182 -2.17 5.82 31.63
CA LEU A 182 -1.11 6.79 31.35
C LEU A 182 -0.41 7.21 32.65
N PRO A 183 0.88 7.61 32.58
CA PRO A 183 1.64 8.03 33.77
C PRO A 183 1.12 9.32 34.41
N ASN A 184 0.36 10.13 33.68
CA ASN A 184 -0.30 11.35 34.18
C ASN A 184 -1.70 11.10 34.79
N GLY A 185 -2.11 9.85 35.01
CA GLY A 185 -3.39 9.46 35.59
C GLY A 185 -4.56 9.41 34.59
N LYS A 186 -4.37 9.80 33.32
CA LYS A 186 -5.38 9.64 32.27
C LYS A 186 -5.43 8.20 31.76
N ILE A 187 -6.45 7.88 30.97
CA ILE A 187 -6.66 6.56 30.36
C ILE A 187 -6.88 6.77 28.87
N ILE A 188 -6.09 6.08 28.03
CA ILE A 188 -6.37 5.90 26.61
C ILE A 188 -7.21 4.64 26.44
N TYR A 189 -8.16 4.69 25.52
CA TYR A 189 -9.05 3.56 25.23
C TYR A 189 -9.54 3.65 23.78
N VAL A 190 -10.20 2.60 23.31
CA VAL A 190 -10.76 2.53 21.95
C VAL A 190 -12.28 2.72 22.05
N SER A 191 -12.85 3.56 21.17
CA SER A 191 -14.28 3.90 21.19
C SER A 191 -14.91 3.90 19.81
N THR A 192 -16.17 3.42 19.72
CA THR A 192 -16.99 3.49 18.50
C THR A 192 -17.68 4.85 18.31
N ALA A 193 -17.34 5.85 19.10
CA ALA A 193 -17.93 7.20 19.04
C ALA A 193 -17.67 7.92 17.70
N GLY A 194 -16.73 7.47 16.87
CA GLY A 194 -16.55 7.92 15.50
C GLY A 194 -17.72 7.59 14.59
N PHE A 195 -18.58 6.65 14.96
CA PHE A 195 -19.78 6.20 14.27
C PHE A 195 -19.57 5.87 12.79
N GLN A 196 -18.46 5.21 12.51
CA GLN A 196 -18.03 4.76 11.19
C GLN A 196 -18.32 3.26 11.05
N GLY A 197 -18.47 2.80 9.82
CA GLY A 197 -18.67 1.39 9.51
C GLY A 197 -17.52 0.81 8.71
N VAL A 198 -17.20 -0.47 8.94
CA VAL A 198 -16.16 -1.20 8.21
C VAL A 198 -16.53 -1.29 6.73
N PRO A 199 -15.82 -0.62 5.80
CA PRO A 199 -16.22 -0.54 4.41
C PRO A 199 -16.32 -1.89 3.72
N CYS A 200 -15.38 -2.81 3.96
CA CYS A 200 -15.31 -4.10 3.28
C CYS A 200 -16.50 -5.03 3.53
N ILE A 201 -17.27 -4.79 4.59
CA ILE A 201 -18.50 -5.54 4.92
C ILE A 201 -19.75 -4.67 4.82
N GLY A 202 -19.74 -3.68 3.92
CA GLY A 202 -20.88 -2.81 3.67
C GLY A 202 -21.25 -1.91 4.84
N GLY A 203 -20.30 -1.52 5.68
CA GLY A 203 -20.54 -0.72 6.88
C GLY A 203 -21.22 -1.47 8.02
N GLY A 204 -21.27 -2.81 7.94
CA GLY A 204 -21.99 -3.66 8.90
C GLY A 204 -21.29 -3.88 10.24
N GLY A 205 -20.00 -3.59 10.35
CA GLY A 205 -19.21 -3.63 11.58
C GLY A 205 -18.90 -2.23 12.08
N ASP A 206 -18.73 -2.07 13.38
CA ASP A 206 -18.37 -0.80 13.98
C ASP A 206 -16.86 -0.59 13.95
N ILE A 207 -16.45 0.61 13.59
CA ILE A 207 -15.08 1.08 13.67
C ILE A 207 -14.86 1.75 15.01
N ALA A 208 -13.73 1.45 15.65
CA ALA A 208 -13.35 2.05 16.91
C ALA A 208 -11.98 2.71 16.83
N ASN A 209 -11.90 3.96 17.27
CA ASN A 209 -10.68 4.75 17.25
C ASN A 209 -10.23 5.12 18.67
N LEU A 210 -8.97 5.57 18.80
CA LEU A 210 -8.38 5.96 20.08
C LEU A 210 -9.00 7.24 20.64
N HIS A 211 -9.29 7.20 21.92
CA HIS A 211 -9.76 8.32 22.73
C HIS A 211 -8.95 8.39 24.03
N VAL A 212 -8.95 9.53 24.68
CA VAL A 212 -8.40 9.73 26.02
C VAL A 212 -9.48 10.28 26.95
N MET A 213 -9.42 9.91 28.23
CA MET A 213 -10.27 10.43 29.29
C MET A 213 -9.48 10.59 30.61
N ASN A 214 -10.01 11.33 31.54
CA ASN A 214 -9.54 11.34 32.91
C ASN A 214 -9.91 10.02 33.63
N SER A 215 -9.24 9.69 34.75
CA SER A 215 -9.51 8.46 35.51
C SER A 215 -10.93 8.39 36.12
N ASP A 216 -11.63 9.52 36.20
CA ASP A 216 -13.02 9.60 36.62
C ASP A 216 -14.04 9.45 35.47
N GLY A 217 -13.57 9.26 34.24
CA GLY A 217 -14.40 9.13 33.05
C GLY A 217 -14.79 10.43 32.37
N THR A 218 -14.32 11.56 32.88
CA THR A 218 -14.56 12.90 32.30
C THR A 218 -13.48 13.30 31.29
N GLY A 219 -13.59 14.45 30.66
CA GLY A 219 -12.55 15.00 29.76
C GLY A 219 -12.30 14.15 28.53
N ILE A 220 -13.32 13.48 28.02
CA ILE A 220 -13.23 12.61 26.85
C ILE A 220 -12.84 13.41 25.62
N ARG A 221 -11.80 12.91 24.89
CA ARG A 221 -11.35 13.49 23.63
C ARG A 221 -10.90 12.40 22.65
N ARG A 222 -11.28 12.51 21.39
CA ARG A 222 -10.80 11.63 20.31
C ARG A 222 -9.37 11.98 19.92
N LEU A 223 -8.52 10.98 19.71
CA LEU A 223 -7.08 11.13 19.37
C LEU A 223 -6.77 10.68 17.96
N ALA A 224 -7.49 9.71 17.41
CA ALA A 224 -7.28 9.19 16.07
C ALA A 224 -8.55 9.34 15.23
N PHE A 225 -8.36 9.75 13.98
CA PHE A 225 -9.43 10.03 13.01
C PHE A 225 -9.26 9.15 11.79
N ASP A 226 -9.10 7.84 12.03
CA ASP A 226 -8.74 6.86 11.01
C ASP A 226 -9.98 6.25 10.35
N GLN A 227 -9.78 5.77 9.12
CA GLN A 227 -10.80 5.12 8.30
C GLN A 227 -11.33 3.85 8.94
N GLU A 228 -10.42 3.05 9.48
CA GLU A 228 -10.68 1.77 10.09
C GLU A 228 -10.27 1.78 11.56
N SER A 229 -10.42 0.64 12.23
CA SER A 229 -10.18 0.56 13.66
C SER A 229 -8.71 0.71 14.05
N ASN A 230 -8.52 1.33 15.21
CA ASN A 230 -7.28 1.26 15.97
C ASN A 230 -7.43 0.22 17.08
N TRP A 231 -6.37 -0.54 17.36
CA TRP A 231 -6.41 -1.59 18.35
C TRP A 231 -5.17 -1.62 19.22
N SER A 232 -5.35 -2.24 20.38
CA SER A 232 -4.29 -2.62 21.31
C SER A 232 -3.34 -1.47 21.66
N PRO A 233 -3.87 -0.33 22.19
CA PRO A 233 -3.02 0.74 22.64
C PRO A 233 -2.07 0.26 23.73
N TYR A 234 -0.80 0.56 23.58
CA TYR A 234 0.25 0.17 24.50
C TYR A 234 1.17 1.37 24.84
N LEU A 235 1.34 1.64 26.11
CA LEU A 235 2.25 2.66 26.59
C LEU A 235 3.69 2.14 26.53
N MET A 236 4.52 2.73 25.68
CA MET A 236 5.93 2.43 25.52
C MET A 236 6.77 2.99 26.69
N GLU A 237 7.99 2.47 26.89
CA GLU A 237 8.93 3.00 27.86
C GLU A 237 9.33 4.46 27.59
N SER A 238 9.21 4.93 26.35
CA SER A 238 9.40 6.33 25.96
C SER A 238 8.26 7.27 26.37
N GLY A 239 7.18 6.76 26.92
CA GLY A 239 5.95 7.52 27.20
C GLY A 239 5.01 7.69 25.99
N ARG A 240 5.41 7.25 24.79
CA ARG A 240 4.56 7.25 23.59
C ARG A 240 3.55 6.11 23.60
N ILE A 241 2.51 6.24 22.82
CA ILE A 241 1.51 5.18 22.61
C ILE A 241 1.80 4.47 21.30
N MET A 242 1.98 3.16 21.35
CA MET A 242 2.00 2.29 20.17
C MET A 242 0.62 1.66 20.00
N PHE A 243 0.13 1.60 18.77
CA PHE A 243 -1.18 1.02 18.45
C PHE A 243 -1.20 0.44 17.06
N LEU A 244 -2.13 -0.46 16.80
CA LEU A 244 -2.39 -1.00 15.48
C LEU A 244 -3.37 -0.09 14.75
N ARG A 245 -3.06 0.25 13.50
CA ARG A 245 -3.91 1.00 12.59
C ARG A 245 -4.21 0.17 11.34
N TRP A 246 -5.48 0.09 10.99
CA TRP A 246 -5.94 -0.57 9.77
C TRP A 246 -6.26 0.49 8.71
N GLU A 247 -5.81 0.26 7.47
CA GLU A 247 -5.98 1.19 6.36
C GLU A 247 -6.43 0.48 5.09
N TYR A 248 -7.33 1.14 4.33
CA TYR A 248 -7.82 0.65 3.05
C TYR A 248 -7.87 1.71 1.95
N THR A 249 -7.97 3.00 2.27
CA THR A 249 -8.22 4.01 1.25
C THR A 249 -7.01 4.19 0.33
N ASP A 250 -7.25 4.26 -0.98
CA ASP A 250 -6.23 4.35 -2.05
C ASP A 250 -5.09 3.30 -2.00
N LEU A 251 -5.05 2.48 -0.95
CA LEU A 251 -4.20 1.31 -0.86
C LEU A 251 -4.88 0.14 -1.56
N SER A 252 -4.07 -0.81 -1.98
CA SER A 252 -4.57 -2.11 -2.40
C SER A 252 -5.50 -2.68 -1.33
N HIS A 253 -6.55 -3.39 -1.71
CA HIS A 253 -7.45 -4.10 -0.78
C HIS A 253 -6.71 -5.23 -0.07
N PHE A 254 -5.51 -4.94 0.34
CA PHE A 254 -4.68 -5.81 1.12
C PHE A 254 -4.90 -5.49 2.59
N TRP A 255 -4.77 -6.45 3.41
CA TRP A 255 -5.17 -6.48 4.80
C TRP A 255 -4.20 -5.72 5.71
N SER A 256 -3.79 -4.54 5.31
CA SER A 256 -2.76 -3.76 6.01
C SER A 256 -3.22 -3.34 7.40
N ARG A 257 -2.73 -4.07 8.40
CA ARG A 257 -2.85 -3.74 9.83
C ARG A 257 -1.46 -3.56 10.39
N ILE A 258 -1.03 -2.33 10.43
CA ILE A 258 0.33 -1.89 10.70
C ILE A 258 0.43 -1.17 12.04
N LEU A 259 1.64 -1.05 12.57
CA LEU A 259 1.88 -0.32 13.81
C LEU A 259 2.14 1.15 13.58
N PHE A 260 1.50 1.96 14.40
CA PHE A 260 1.73 3.39 14.54
C PHE A 260 2.14 3.75 15.96
N THR A 261 2.73 4.92 16.12
CA THR A 261 2.95 5.55 17.42
C THR A 261 2.47 6.98 17.40
N MET A 262 2.08 7.50 18.60
CA MET A 262 1.73 8.89 18.82
C MET A 262 2.09 9.32 20.25
N ASN A 263 2.09 10.61 20.52
CA ASN A 263 2.10 11.12 21.89
C ASN A 263 0.74 10.85 22.56
N PRO A 264 0.67 10.79 23.90
CA PRO A 264 -0.59 10.53 24.62
C PRO A 264 -1.70 11.54 24.36
N ASP A 265 -1.38 12.73 23.87
CA ASP A 265 -2.32 13.78 23.50
C ASP A 265 -2.79 13.69 22.02
N GLY A 266 -2.34 12.70 21.28
CA GLY A 266 -2.69 12.47 19.87
C GLY A 266 -1.74 13.13 18.86
N THR A 267 -0.79 13.95 19.32
CA THR A 267 0.18 14.59 18.42
C THR A 267 1.25 13.62 17.94
N ASP A 268 1.97 13.99 16.89
CA ASP A 268 3.13 13.27 16.35
C ASP A 268 2.77 11.81 15.97
N GLN A 269 1.67 11.61 15.26
CA GLN A 269 1.27 10.30 14.74
C GLN A 269 2.20 9.90 13.59
N ARG A 270 2.81 8.73 13.70
CA ARG A 270 3.71 8.21 12.66
C ARG A 270 3.70 6.70 12.59
N ALA A 271 3.98 6.17 11.39
CA ALA A 271 4.14 4.74 11.21
C ALA A 271 5.34 4.22 12.02
N HIS A 272 5.15 3.09 12.70
CA HIS A 272 6.19 2.41 13.47
C HIS A 272 6.76 1.23 12.72
N TYR A 273 5.90 0.35 12.17
CA TYR A 273 6.30 -0.81 11.38
C TYR A 273 5.20 -1.22 10.38
N GLY A 274 5.60 -1.63 9.18
CA GLY A 274 4.73 -2.24 8.16
C GLY A 274 4.11 -1.27 7.16
N SER A 275 4.39 0.03 7.24
CA SER A 275 3.96 1.00 6.21
C SER A 275 4.63 0.68 4.87
N ASN A 276 3.85 0.77 3.77
CA ASN A 276 4.30 0.39 2.42
C ASN A 276 4.89 -1.03 2.34
N SER A 277 4.35 -1.97 3.09
CA SER A 277 4.80 -3.35 3.17
C SER A 277 3.67 -4.33 2.89
N TRP A 278 4.00 -5.45 2.25
CA TRP A 278 3.07 -6.56 2.08
C TRP A 278 2.97 -7.44 3.33
N TRP A 279 4.03 -7.45 4.13
CA TRP A 279 4.12 -8.23 5.36
C TRP A 279 4.61 -7.32 6.51
N PRO A 280 4.16 -7.52 7.77
CA PRO A 280 3.16 -8.51 8.21
C PRO A 280 1.73 -8.12 7.79
N ASN A 281 0.89 -9.13 7.50
CA ASN A 281 -0.51 -8.89 7.13
C ASN A 281 -1.33 -8.24 8.26
N ALA A 282 -1.07 -8.68 9.49
CA ALA A 282 -1.61 -8.11 10.72
C ALA A 282 -0.63 -8.33 11.87
N LEU A 283 -0.44 -7.33 12.69
CA LEU A 283 0.51 -7.35 13.80
C LEU A 283 -0.21 -6.97 15.10
N PHE A 284 -0.71 -7.98 15.81
CA PHE A 284 -1.51 -7.78 17.02
C PHE A 284 -0.66 -7.82 18.30
N TYR A 285 -1.17 -7.18 19.36
CA TYR A 285 -0.63 -7.22 20.72
C TYR A 285 0.85 -6.84 20.82
N ALA A 286 1.28 -5.87 20.01
CA ALA A 286 2.66 -5.42 20.02
C ALA A 286 3.02 -4.74 21.34
N LYS A 287 4.20 -5.07 21.89
CA LYS A 287 4.74 -4.51 23.15
C LYS A 287 6.23 -4.27 23.04
N SER A 288 6.72 -3.16 23.57
CA SER A 288 8.16 -2.87 23.66
C SER A 288 8.87 -3.91 24.50
N VAL A 289 10.08 -4.25 24.11
CA VAL A 289 10.98 -5.11 24.90
C VAL A 289 11.65 -4.28 25.98
N PRO A 290 11.54 -4.63 27.27
CA PRO A 290 12.14 -3.87 28.36
C PRO A 290 13.65 -3.63 28.15
N GLY A 291 14.08 -2.37 28.33
CA GLY A 291 15.48 -1.96 28.18
C GLY A 291 15.99 -1.91 26.73
N HIS A 292 15.13 -2.07 25.73
CA HIS A 292 15.49 -2.02 24.30
C HIS A 292 14.59 -1.03 23.56
N PRO A 293 15.01 0.22 23.36
CA PRO A 293 14.15 1.30 22.88
C PRO A 293 13.61 1.10 21.46
N THR A 294 14.27 0.28 20.65
CA THR A 294 13.89 0.01 19.25
C THR A 294 13.27 -1.37 19.03
N ALA A 295 13.38 -2.27 20.03
CA ALA A 295 12.85 -3.63 19.91
C ALA A 295 11.42 -3.75 20.46
N PHE A 296 10.63 -4.55 19.80
CA PHE A 296 9.28 -4.91 20.24
C PHE A 296 8.93 -6.35 19.83
N THR A 297 7.93 -6.93 20.47
CA THR A 297 7.33 -8.21 20.09
C THR A 297 5.90 -8.00 19.65
N GLY A 298 5.41 -8.87 18.75
CA GLY A 298 4.01 -8.89 18.36
C GLY A 298 3.59 -10.22 17.78
N ILE A 299 2.29 -10.40 17.62
CA ILE A 299 1.69 -11.59 17.01
C ILE A 299 1.42 -11.30 15.54
N VAL A 300 2.18 -11.95 14.66
CA VAL A 300 1.92 -11.90 13.22
C VAL A 300 0.82 -12.87 12.86
N SER A 301 -0.26 -12.37 12.29
CA SER A 301 -1.49 -13.10 11.98
C SER A 301 -1.99 -12.79 10.57
N GLY A 302 -3.05 -13.48 10.12
CA GLY A 302 -3.76 -13.20 8.89
C GLY A 302 -4.87 -12.16 9.05
N HIS A 303 -5.41 -11.72 7.92
CA HIS A 303 -6.60 -10.87 7.88
C HIS A 303 -7.85 -11.65 8.33
N HIS A 304 -8.03 -12.84 7.77
CA HIS A 304 -9.01 -13.82 8.20
C HIS A 304 -8.32 -15.03 8.86
N GLY A 305 -9.10 -15.97 9.32
CA GLY A 305 -8.63 -17.18 9.99
C GLY A 305 -8.91 -17.13 11.47
N ASP A 306 -7.96 -17.57 12.28
CA ASP A 306 -8.14 -17.63 13.74
C ASP A 306 -8.07 -16.23 14.37
N GLN A 307 -8.91 -15.98 15.37
CA GLN A 307 -9.01 -14.67 16.02
C GLN A 307 -7.68 -14.20 16.61
N ARG A 308 -7.07 -13.19 16.01
CA ARG A 308 -5.85 -12.46 16.42
C ARG A 308 -4.67 -13.35 16.85
N THR A 309 -4.78 -14.66 16.65
CA THR A 309 -3.73 -15.62 17.00
C THR A 309 -2.76 -15.83 15.85
N GLY A 310 -1.52 -16.13 16.18
CA GLY A 310 -0.50 -16.29 15.14
C GLY A 310 0.85 -16.71 15.71
N GLN A 311 1.88 -16.23 15.04
CA GLN A 311 3.27 -16.46 15.39
C GLN A 311 3.80 -15.29 16.23
N LEU A 312 4.47 -15.57 17.34
CA LEU A 312 5.20 -14.57 18.10
C LEU A 312 6.48 -14.22 17.34
N VAL A 313 6.67 -12.92 17.07
CA VAL A 313 7.84 -12.42 16.35
C VAL A 313 8.47 -11.28 17.13
N LEU A 314 9.81 -11.30 17.20
CA LEU A 314 10.64 -10.26 17.77
C LEU A 314 11.17 -9.37 16.65
N PHE A 315 10.99 -8.06 16.79
CA PHE A 315 11.39 -7.02 15.83
C PHE A 315 12.36 -6.02 16.43
N ASP A 316 13.11 -5.36 15.54
CA ASP A 316 13.95 -4.20 15.88
C ASP A 316 13.83 -3.16 14.74
N VAL A 317 13.16 -2.04 15.00
CA VAL A 317 12.95 -0.99 13.99
C VAL A 317 14.25 -0.28 13.57
N ALA A 318 15.34 -0.42 14.34
CA ALA A 318 16.64 0.10 13.94
C ALA A 318 17.23 -0.65 12.74
N LYS A 319 16.83 -1.92 12.52
CA LYS A 319 17.28 -2.74 11.38
C LYS A 319 16.45 -2.52 10.13
N GLY A 320 15.19 -2.17 10.29
CA GLY A 320 14.25 -1.94 9.18
C GLY A 320 12.82 -1.86 9.67
N ARG A 321 11.92 -1.33 8.80
CA ARG A 321 10.51 -1.08 9.14
C ARG A 321 9.52 -1.69 8.15
N ASN A 322 10.04 -2.32 7.09
CA ASN A 322 9.24 -2.83 5.98
C ASN A 322 9.42 -4.34 5.84
N ASP A 323 8.38 -5.03 5.43
CA ASP A 323 8.37 -6.47 5.24
C ASP A 323 9.07 -7.21 6.40
N ALA A 324 10.11 -8.02 6.15
CA ALA A 324 10.86 -8.73 7.19
C ALA A 324 12.20 -8.07 7.58
N ASP A 325 12.49 -6.86 7.12
CA ASP A 325 13.81 -6.21 7.30
C ASP A 325 14.16 -5.99 8.78
N GLY A 326 13.15 -5.63 9.59
CA GLY A 326 13.32 -5.43 11.04
C GLY A 326 13.13 -6.69 11.87
N VAL A 327 12.93 -7.87 11.28
CA VAL A 327 12.69 -9.10 12.03
C VAL A 327 14.00 -9.61 12.62
N LEU A 328 13.98 -9.89 13.92
CA LEU A 328 15.09 -10.56 14.59
C LEU A 328 14.89 -12.07 14.62
N GLN A 329 13.66 -12.51 14.98
CA GLN A 329 13.35 -13.93 15.12
C GLN A 329 11.86 -14.17 15.27
N ALA A 330 11.38 -15.33 14.79
CA ALA A 330 10.11 -15.91 15.22
C ALA A 330 10.32 -16.86 16.42
N ILE A 331 9.34 -16.96 17.30
CA ILE A 331 9.40 -17.79 18.50
C ILE A 331 8.13 -18.68 18.57
N PRO A 332 8.29 -20.02 18.52
CA PRO A 332 9.53 -20.76 18.25
C PRO A 332 10.05 -20.55 16.82
N GLY A 333 11.36 -20.71 16.63
CA GLY A 333 12.00 -20.53 15.32
C GLY A 333 13.47 -20.13 15.39
N TYR A 334 14.17 -20.53 16.45
CA TYR A 334 15.58 -20.19 16.67
C TYR A 334 16.45 -20.53 15.46
N GLY A 335 17.26 -19.54 15.04
CA GLY A 335 18.20 -19.67 13.93
C GLY A 335 17.57 -19.79 12.54
N LYS A 336 16.23 -19.75 12.42
CA LYS A 336 15.54 -19.82 11.13
C LYS A 336 15.17 -18.42 10.65
N PRO A 337 15.43 -18.09 9.38
CA PRO A 337 14.97 -16.83 8.80
C PRO A 337 13.45 -16.81 8.70
N VAL A 338 12.85 -15.68 9.03
CA VAL A 338 11.41 -15.46 8.85
C VAL A 338 11.15 -15.08 7.41
N LYS A 339 10.41 -15.91 6.70
CA LYS A 339 9.98 -15.63 5.33
C LYS A 339 8.71 -14.77 5.36
N PRO A 340 8.67 -13.63 4.65
CA PRO A 340 7.48 -12.78 4.58
C PRO A 340 6.42 -13.42 3.67
N ILE A 341 5.66 -14.38 4.19
CA ILE A 341 4.59 -15.05 3.46
C ILE A 341 3.34 -14.19 3.50
N VAL A 342 2.87 -13.79 2.32
CA VAL A 342 1.70 -12.94 2.14
C VAL A 342 0.50 -13.80 1.76
N THR A 343 -0.42 -13.98 2.69
CA THR A 343 -1.64 -14.77 2.49
C THR A 343 -2.75 -14.34 3.44
N ASP A 344 -3.99 -14.45 3.01
CA ASP A 344 -5.19 -14.04 3.76
C ASP A 344 -5.29 -14.69 5.14
N LYS A 345 -5.09 -16.00 5.19
CA LYS A 345 -5.21 -16.81 6.41
C LYS A 345 -3.84 -17.21 6.95
N TYR A 346 -2.93 -16.25 7.00
CA TYR A 346 -1.59 -16.48 7.54
C TYR A 346 -1.69 -17.17 8.91
N PHE A 347 -0.90 -18.20 9.11
CA PHE A 347 -0.86 -19.02 10.32
C PHE A 347 -2.13 -19.86 10.62
N HIS A 348 -3.16 -19.84 9.77
CA HIS A 348 -4.30 -20.75 9.91
C HIS A 348 -3.85 -22.20 9.70
N GLY A 349 -4.22 -23.08 10.64
CA GLY A 349 -3.79 -24.49 10.61
C GLY A 349 -2.37 -24.76 11.15
N ASN A 350 -1.56 -23.73 11.41
CA ASN A 350 -0.21 -23.88 11.96
C ASN A 350 -0.21 -23.86 13.51
N TRP A 351 0.81 -24.44 14.11
CA TRP A 351 0.97 -24.60 15.56
C TRP A 351 2.42 -24.40 15.99
N PRO A 352 2.72 -24.01 17.27
CA PRO A 352 1.76 -23.59 18.28
C PRO A 352 1.12 -22.24 17.94
N LYS A 353 -0.11 -21.99 18.40
CA LYS A 353 -0.77 -20.69 18.31
C LYS A 353 -0.51 -19.87 19.55
N ILE A 354 -0.09 -18.64 19.38
CA ILE A 354 0.29 -17.74 20.48
C ILE A 354 -0.61 -16.50 20.49
N LEU A 355 -0.97 -16.05 21.70
CA LEU A 355 -1.73 -14.84 21.98
C LEU A 355 -1.12 -14.09 23.16
N HIS A 356 -1.42 -12.80 23.28
CA HIS A 356 -1.16 -11.94 24.43
C HIS A 356 0.28 -12.04 24.96
N PRO A 357 1.31 -11.83 24.12
CA PRO A 357 2.68 -11.87 24.60
C PRO A 357 2.95 -10.73 25.58
N TYR A 358 3.70 -11.04 26.62
CA TYR A 358 4.22 -10.07 27.57
C TYR A 358 5.75 -10.24 27.66
N PRO A 359 6.55 -9.36 27.05
CA PRO A 359 7.99 -9.47 27.10
C PRO A 359 8.52 -9.16 28.51
N LEU A 360 9.26 -10.10 29.07
CA LEU A 360 10.01 -9.92 30.33
C LEU A 360 11.41 -9.40 30.04
N SER A 361 11.98 -9.81 28.91
CA SER A 361 13.24 -9.34 28.33
C SER A 361 13.24 -9.65 26.83
N ARG A 362 14.33 -9.32 26.13
CA ARG A 362 14.50 -9.69 24.71
C ARG A 362 14.36 -11.21 24.45
N ASN A 363 14.79 -12.03 25.40
CA ASN A 363 14.84 -13.48 25.23
C ASN A 363 13.75 -14.23 25.98
N LEU A 364 12.92 -13.57 26.77
CA LEU A 364 11.95 -14.26 27.61
C LEU A 364 10.59 -13.54 27.65
N HIS A 365 9.51 -14.30 27.49
CA HIS A 365 8.14 -13.79 27.41
C HIS A 365 7.19 -14.65 28.23
N LEU A 366 6.15 -14.04 28.79
CA LEU A 366 4.92 -14.75 29.14
C LEU A 366 3.99 -14.69 27.91
N ALA A 367 3.27 -15.77 27.63
CA ALA A 367 2.28 -15.80 26.55
C ALA A 367 1.17 -16.81 26.81
N ALA A 368 0.01 -16.59 26.20
CA ALA A 368 -1.01 -17.61 26.09
C ALA A 368 -0.72 -18.49 24.88
N VAL A 369 -0.49 -19.78 25.10
CA VAL A 369 -0.10 -20.74 24.04
C VAL A 369 -1.11 -21.87 23.94
N LYS A 370 -1.44 -22.23 22.70
CA LYS A 370 -2.24 -23.40 22.35
C LYS A 370 -1.42 -24.28 21.41
N LEU A 371 -1.10 -25.51 21.84
CA LEU A 371 -0.12 -26.36 21.16
C LEU A 371 -0.67 -27.07 19.92
N ASN A 372 -1.95 -27.41 19.92
CA ASN A 372 -2.62 -28.13 18.84
C ASN A 372 -4.14 -27.86 18.86
N SER A 373 -4.89 -28.43 17.93
CA SER A 373 -6.34 -28.20 17.78
C SER A 373 -7.18 -28.65 18.98
N ARG A 374 -6.72 -29.64 19.71
CA ARG A 374 -7.45 -30.23 20.87
C ARG A 374 -7.18 -29.49 22.18
N ASP A 375 -6.05 -28.79 22.29
CA ASP A 375 -5.65 -28.07 23.49
C ASP A 375 -6.51 -26.82 23.76
N ARG A 376 -6.32 -26.28 24.96
CA ARG A 376 -6.79 -24.95 25.37
C ARG A 376 -5.61 -24.01 25.47
N TYR A 377 -5.85 -22.69 25.35
CA TYR A 377 -4.81 -21.76 25.68
C TYR A 377 -4.42 -21.88 27.16
N GLY A 378 -3.13 -22.07 27.42
CA GLY A 378 -2.53 -22.01 28.74
C GLY A 378 -1.52 -20.89 28.84
N ILE A 379 -1.13 -20.54 30.06
CA ILE A 379 -0.04 -19.57 30.29
C ILE A 379 1.29 -20.31 30.26
N TYR A 380 2.21 -19.78 29.47
CA TYR A 380 3.57 -20.32 29.28
C TYR A 380 4.61 -19.25 29.47
N LEU A 381 5.77 -19.67 29.98
CA LEU A 381 7.02 -18.97 29.81
C LEU A 381 7.64 -19.45 28.49
N VAL A 382 7.98 -18.50 27.62
CA VAL A 382 8.44 -18.75 26.25
C VAL A 382 9.76 -18.01 26.03
N ASP A 383 10.81 -18.70 25.60
CA ASP A 383 12.08 -18.05 25.32
C ASP A 383 12.46 -18.05 23.84
N SER A 384 13.43 -17.20 23.47
CA SER A 384 13.95 -17.09 22.13
C SER A 384 14.79 -18.29 21.68
N PHE A 385 15.03 -19.27 22.54
CA PHE A 385 15.75 -20.50 22.26
C PHE A 385 14.84 -21.68 21.92
N ASP A 386 13.52 -21.43 21.84
CA ASP A 386 12.43 -22.38 21.58
C ASP A 386 12.02 -23.23 22.80
N ASN A 387 12.30 -22.78 24.01
CA ASN A 387 11.73 -23.41 25.20
C ASN A 387 10.31 -22.89 25.44
N LEU A 388 9.38 -23.81 25.66
CA LEU A 388 8.02 -23.58 26.13
C LEU A 388 7.82 -24.25 27.48
N LEU A 389 7.68 -23.45 28.55
CA LEU A 389 7.43 -23.97 29.89
C LEU A 389 6.00 -23.67 30.32
N PRO A 390 5.11 -24.67 30.50
CA PRO A 390 3.75 -24.44 30.98
C PRO A 390 3.75 -24.00 32.45
N LEU A 391 3.06 -22.90 32.73
CA LEU A 391 2.80 -22.38 34.06
C LEU A 391 1.38 -22.71 34.52
N LYS A 392 0.41 -22.63 33.60
CA LYS A 392 -0.99 -23.00 33.86
C LYS A 392 -1.64 -23.59 32.62
N ARG A 393 -2.23 -24.78 32.77
CA ARG A 393 -3.02 -25.46 31.73
C ARG A 393 -4.34 -25.98 32.31
N SER A 394 -5.32 -26.18 31.41
CA SER A 394 -6.59 -26.83 31.75
C SER A 394 -7.15 -27.58 30.56
N ALA A 395 -7.88 -28.65 30.79
CA ALA A 395 -8.60 -29.40 29.77
C ALA A 395 -9.88 -28.67 29.32
N THR A 396 -10.47 -27.84 30.17
CA THR A 396 -11.80 -27.24 30.00
C THR A 396 -11.80 -25.72 29.92
N GLN A 397 -10.70 -25.06 30.31
CA GLN A 397 -10.61 -23.62 30.44
C GLN A 397 -9.47 -23.06 29.58
N HIS A 398 -9.68 -21.89 29.01
CA HIS A 398 -8.61 -21.05 28.50
C HIS A 398 -8.03 -20.17 29.62
N TYR A 399 -6.71 -20.00 29.63
CA TYR A 399 -6.01 -18.99 30.40
C TYR A 399 -5.31 -18.02 29.45
N LEU A 400 -5.63 -16.75 29.58
CA LEU A 400 -5.30 -15.71 28.59
C LEU A 400 -4.74 -14.48 29.31
N GLU A 401 -4.12 -13.58 28.52
CA GLU A 401 -3.68 -12.25 28.94
C GLU A 401 -2.76 -12.24 30.18
N PRO A 402 -1.66 -13.02 30.19
CA PRO A 402 -0.78 -13.09 31.33
C PRO A 402 -0.04 -11.76 31.55
N ILE A 403 -0.14 -11.21 32.77
CA ILE A 403 0.57 -10.00 33.19
C ILE A 403 1.26 -10.31 34.53
N PRO A 404 2.61 -10.15 34.63
CA PRO A 404 3.30 -10.32 35.92
C PRO A 404 2.74 -9.35 36.95
N LEU A 405 2.33 -9.86 38.11
CA LEU A 405 1.76 -9.02 39.18
C LEU A 405 2.90 -8.41 40.00
N ARG A 406 3.47 -7.35 39.46
CA ARG A 406 4.55 -6.57 40.08
C ARG A 406 4.45 -5.11 39.75
N LYS A 407 5.02 -4.25 40.58
CA LYS A 407 5.18 -2.83 40.28
C LYS A 407 6.04 -2.63 39.03
N ARG A 408 5.70 -1.60 38.25
CA ARG A 408 6.46 -1.23 37.04
C ARG A 408 6.94 0.22 37.16
N THR A 409 8.11 0.50 36.62
CA THR A 409 8.56 1.88 36.44
C THR A 409 7.56 2.64 35.58
N ARG A 410 7.16 3.83 36.03
CA ARG A 410 6.32 4.72 35.23
C ARG A 410 7.14 5.32 34.11
N PRO A 411 6.72 5.19 32.85
CA PRO A 411 7.35 5.92 31.75
C PRO A 411 7.27 7.44 31.97
N PRO A 412 8.13 8.22 31.28
CA PRO A 412 8.10 9.67 31.35
C PRO A 412 6.74 10.22 30.89
N ILE A 413 6.29 11.28 31.55
CA ILE A 413 5.13 12.04 31.12
C ILE A 413 5.55 12.92 29.96
N ILE A 414 4.98 12.69 28.77
CA ILE A 414 5.12 13.60 27.64
C ILE A 414 4.14 14.76 27.86
N PRO A 415 4.62 16.03 27.91
CA PRO A 415 3.75 17.17 28.07
C PRO A 415 2.72 17.28 26.95
N GLU A 416 1.50 17.71 27.26
CA GLU A 416 0.49 18.00 26.25
C GLU A 416 0.92 19.17 25.37
N ARG A 417 0.83 18.98 24.05
CA ARG A 417 1.16 19.96 23.02
C ARG A 417 -0.06 20.51 22.31
N VAL A 418 -1.22 19.93 22.58
CA VAL A 418 -2.49 20.29 21.94
C VAL A 418 -3.02 21.61 22.54
N ASN A 419 -3.32 22.55 21.66
CA ASN A 419 -4.06 23.76 22.01
C ASN A 419 -5.51 23.62 21.60
N LEU A 420 -6.38 23.17 22.47
CA LEU A 420 -7.81 22.92 22.17
C LEU A 420 -8.59 24.16 21.68
N LYS A 421 -8.05 25.37 21.85
CA LYS A 421 -8.66 26.62 21.33
C LYS A 421 -8.30 26.84 19.85
N ALA A 422 -7.25 26.20 19.34
CA ALA A 422 -6.84 26.32 17.94
C ALA A 422 -7.83 25.58 17.04
N LYS A 423 -8.14 26.13 15.89
CA LYS A 423 -8.99 25.53 14.86
C LYS A 423 -8.18 24.90 13.72
N ASP A 424 -6.89 25.08 13.73
CA ASP A 424 -5.95 24.63 12.72
C ASP A 424 -4.65 24.11 13.34
N ALA A 425 -3.84 23.55 12.48
CA ALA A 425 -2.49 23.09 12.73
C ALA A 425 -1.55 23.61 11.63
N THR A 426 -0.25 23.46 11.83
CA THR A 426 0.77 23.83 10.85
C THR A 426 1.48 22.58 10.37
N VAL A 427 1.64 22.43 9.06
CA VAL A 427 2.52 21.41 8.47
C VAL A 427 3.80 22.09 7.98
N VAL A 428 4.95 21.54 8.36
CA VAL A 428 6.27 21.97 7.91
C VAL A 428 6.90 20.80 7.15
N LEU A 429 7.10 20.97 5.85
CA LEU A 429 7.81 20.04 4.99
C LEU A 429 9.19 20.62 4.68
N SER A 430 10.27 19.95 5.10
CA SER A 430 11.64 20.47 4.95
C SER A 430 12.15 20.38 3.52
N ASP A 431 11.88 19.28 2.82
CA ASP A 431 12.33 19.08 1.42
C ASP A 431 11.52 17.96 0.75
N VAL A 432 10.58 18.29 -0.11
CA VAL A 432 9.73 17.31 -0.80
C VAL A 432 10.50 16.23 -1.57
N TYR A 433 11.75 16.52 -1.96
CA TYR A 433 12.61 15.58 -2.69
C TYR A 433 13.41 14.64 -1.79
N PHE A 434 13.36 14.83 -0.48
CA PHE A 434 14.02 13.94 0.46
C PHE A 434 13.22 12.63 0.62
N GLY A 435 13.94 11.51 0.71
CA GLY A 435 13.33 10.19 0.81
C GLY A 435 12.99 9.54 -0.55
N PRO A 436 12.54 8.28 -0.54
CA PRO A 436 12.33 7.49 -1.76
C PRO A 436 11.06 7.85 -2.53
N GLY A 437 10.11 8.60 -1.96
CA GLY A 437 8.80 8.86 -2.56
C GLY A 437 8.85 9.64 -3.88
N LEU A 438 9.84 10.51 -4.06
CA LEU A 438 10.11 11.22 -5.30
C LEU A 438 11.49 10.88 -5.90
N ALA A 439 11.98 9.66 -5.66
CA ALA A 439 13.27 9.24 -6.17
C ALA A 439 13.36 9.35 -7.70
N GLY A 440 14.39 10.08 -8.17
CA GLY A 440 14.64 10.33 -9.59
C GLY A 440 13.90 11.54 -10.17
N VAL A 441 13.03 12.20 -9.42
CA VAL A 441 12.39 13.45 -9.82
C VAL A 441 13.40 14.60 -9.67
N PRO A 442 13.68 15.39 -10.73
CA PRO A 442 14.63 16.49 -10.64
C PRO A 442 14.12 17.61 -9.74
N ARG A 443 15.02 18.25 -9.02
CA ARG A 443 14.69 19.43 -8.22
C ARG A 443 14.06 20.53 -9.08
N GLY A 444 13.03 21.15 -8.53
CA GLY A 444 12.25 22.17 -9.22
C GLY A 444 11.11 21.61 -10.10
N ALA A 445 10.95 20.28 -10.22
CA ALA A 445 9.80 19.69 -10.90
C ALA A 445 8.50 19.87 -10.10
N VAL A 446 8.55 19.75 -8.77
CA VAL A 446 7.40 20.04 -7.90
C VAL A 446 7.22 21.54 -7.75
N LYS A 447 6.03 22.04 -8.08
CA LYS A 447 5.67 23.45 -7.96
C LYS A 447 4.69 23.73 -6.84
N LYS A 448 3.78 22.79 -6.58
CA LYS A 448 2.72 22.92 -5.59
C LYS A 448 2.46 21.58 -4.89
N LEU A 449 1.79 21.65 -3.76
CA LEU A 449 1.12 20.51 -3.12
C LEU A 449 -0.37 20.72 -3.23
N ARG A 450 -1.11 19.74 -3.76
CA ARG A 450 -2.57 19.64 -3.60
C ARG A 450 -2.85 19.00 -2.27
N ILE A 451 -3.75 19.60 -1.50
CA ILE A 451 -4.17 19.12 -0.19
C ILE A 451 -5.63 18.70 -0.32
N PHE A 452 -5.93 17.49 0.06
CA PHE A 452 -7.30 16.98 0.13
C PHE A 452 -7.52 16.24 1.44
N LYS A 453 -8.78 16.16 1.88
CA LYS A 453 -9.19 15.38 3.04
C LYS A 453 -9.97 14.15 2.58
N TYR A 454 -9.98 13.13 3.43
CA TYR A 454 -10.87 11.99 3.29
C TYR A 454 -12.13 12.16 4.13
N GLU A 455 -13.28 11.84 3.52
CA GLU A 455 -14.56 11.62 4.21
C GLU A 455 -14.77 10.11 4.31
N PHE A 456 -14.67 9.57 5.52
CA PHE A 456 -14.79 8.13 5.74
C PHE A 456 -16.26 7.68 5.83
N SER A 457 -16.51 6.42 5.46
CA SER A 457 -17.84 5.83 5.40
C SER A 457 -18.59 5.89 6.73
N PRO A 458 -19.85 6.35 6.77
CA PRO A 458 -20.68 6.26 7.95
C PRO A 458 -21.08 4.81 8.25
N ARG A 459 -21.46 4.51 9.49
CA ARG A 459 -22.00 3.21 9.88
C ARG A 459 -23.20 2.82 9.03
N GLY A 460 -23.24 1.55 8.60
CA GLY A 460 -24.30 1.02 7.74
C GLY A 460 -24.17 1.37 6.25
N PHE A 461 -23.04 1.97 5.86
CA PHE A 461 -22.67 2.23 4.47
C PHE A 461 -21.21 1.85 4.21
N GLY A 462 -20.93 1.31 3.05
CA GLY A 462 -19.59 0.91 2.65
C GLY A 462 -19.65 -0.14 1.56
N GLY A 463 -18.49 -0.52 1.06
CA GLY A 463 -18.34 -1.55 0.03
C GLY A 463 -17.47 -1.08 -1.12
N HIS A 464 -17.13 -2.05 -1.96
CA HIS A 464 -16.27 -1.80 -3.12
C HIS A 464 -16.99 -0.94 -4.17
N ALA A 465 -16.23 -0.08 -4.82
CA ALA A 465 -16.69 0.73 -5.94
C ALA A 465 -17.90 1.66 -5.63
N HIS A 466 -18.01 2.17 -4.40
CA HIS A 466 -19.05 3.16 -4.08
C HIS A 466 -18.66 4.57 -4.53
N ALA A 467 -17.46 5.04 -4.18
CA ALA A 467 -16.99 6.37 -4.57
C ALA A 467 -16.58 6.43 -6.05
N GLY A 468 -16.18 5.33 -6.64
CA GLY A 468 -15.80 5.20 -8.05
C GLY A 468 -15.24 3.81 -8.34
N ILE A 469 -15.18 3.44 -9.61
CA ILE A 469 -14.62 2.17 -10.05
C ILE A 469 -13.12 2.19 -9.76
N GLN A 470 -12.64 1.25 -8.95
CA GLN A 470 -11.23 1.17 -8.53
C GLN A 470 -10.66 2.46 -7.91
N SER A 471 -11.49 3.40 -7.56
CA SER A 471 -11.07 4.49 -6.67
C SER A 471 -10.96 3.98 -5.24
N GLY A 472 -10.44 4.80 -4.33
CA GLY A 472 -10.52 4.52 -2.89
C GLY A 472 -11.96 4.31 -2.43
N TRP A 473 -12.13 3.78 -1.24
CA TRP A 473 -13.47 3.48 -0.69
C TRP A 473 -14.19 4.72 -0.17
N ASP A 474 -13.45 5.81 -0.02
CA ASP A 474 -13.91 7.03 0.63
C ASP A 474 -13.89 8.22 -0.31
N VAL A 475 -14.70 9.20 0.04
CA VAL A 475 -14.81 10.44 -0.72
C VAL A 475 -13.60 11.33 -0.43
N LYS A 476 -12.99 11.87 -1.49
CA LYS A 476 -11.94 12.88 -1.39
C LYS A 476 -12.51 14.27 -1.61
N VAL A 477 -12.14 15.18 -0.73
CA VAL A 477 -12.56 16.57 -0.74
C VAL A 477 -11.34 17.46 -0.90
N ILE A 478 -11.27 18.23 -1.99
CA ILE A 478 -10.13 19.08 -2.27
C ILE A 478 -10.21 20.32 -1.38
N LEU A 479 -9.19 20.52 -0.54
CA LEU A 479 -9.03 21.73 0.26
C LEU A 479 -8.40 22.87 -0.55
N GLY A 480 -7.47 22.53 -1.45
CA GLY A 480 -6.79 23.46 -2.32
C GLY A 480 -5.33 23.14 -2.55
N THR A 481 -4.52 24.16 -2.78
CA THR A 481 -3.08 24.01 -3.05
C THR A 481 -2.24 25.00 -2.25
N VAL A 482 -0.97 24.64 -2.02
CA VAL A 482 0.10 25.51 -1.50
C VAL A 482 1.32 25.44 -2.40
N ASN A 483 2.16 26.48 -2.41
CA ASN A 483 3.38 26.49 -3.21
C ASN A 483 4.51 25.75 -2.49
N VAL A 484 5.41 25.16 -3.29
CA VAL A 484 6.68 24.60 -2.84
C VAL A 484 7.80 25.56 -3.17
N GLU A 485 8.68 25.85 -2.22
CA GLU A 485 9.82 26.74 -2.39
C GLU A 485 10.89 26.09 -3.30
N LYS A 486 11.85 26.90 -3.76
CA LYS A 486 12.92 26.42 -4.66
C LYS A 486 13.77 25.31 -4.07
N ASP A 487 13.93 25.30 -2.74
CA ASP A 487 14.65 24.27 -2.02
C ASP A 487 13.83 23.00 -1.73
N GLY A 488 12.59 22.96 -2.18
CA GLY A 488 11.65 21.86 -1.97
C GLY A 488 10.84 21.94 -0.67
N SER A 489 11.02 23.00 0.12
CA SER A 489 10.30 23.16 1.39
C SER A 489 8.91 23.78 1.21
N ALA A 490 8.02 23.54 2.19
CA ALA A 490 6.71 24.17 2.30
C ALA A 490 6.27 24.27 3.75
N MET A 491 5.64 25.38 4.13
CA MET A 491 5.02 25.54 5.44
C MET A 491 3.62 26.14 5.27
N PHE A 492 2.62 25.46 5.79
CA PHE A 492 1.23 25.81 5.54
C PHE A 492 0.28 25.39 6.65
N GLN A 493 -0.86 26.07 6.71
CA GLN A 493 -1.95 25.82 7.63
C GLN A 493 -2.85 24.70 7.11
N VAL A 494 -3.31 23.81 8.01
CA VAL A 494 -4.28 22.74 7.71
C VAL A 494 -5.38 22.71 8.78
N PRO A 495 -6.59 22.20 8.46
CA PRO A 495 -7.60 21.96 9.47
C PRO A 495 -7.11 20.87 10.43
N CYS A 496 -7.28 21.10 11.75
CA CYS A 496 -6.97 20.11 12.76
C CYS A 496 -7.99 18.96 12.78
N ASN A 497 -7.65 17.84 13.44
CA ASN A 497 -8.49 16.65 13.60
C ASN A 497 -9.04 16.08 12.26
N THR A 498 -8.37 16.37 11.17
CA THR A 498 -8.84 16.07 9.81
C THR A 498 -7.84 15.17 9.09
N PRO A 499 -8.24 14.00 8.62
CA PRO A 499 -7.38 13.13 7.82
C PRO A 499 -7.12 13.75 6.45
N ILE A 500 -5.91 14.24 6.23
CA ILE A 500 -5.48 14.88 4.98
C ILE A 500 -4.39 14.10 4.27
N ALA A 501 -4.31 14.25 2.96
CA ALA A 501 -3.23 13.74 2.14
C ALA A 501 -2.65 14.85 1.26
N LEU A 502 -1.37 14.68 0.91
CA LEU A 502 -0.61 15.60 0.10
C LEU A 502 -0.31 14.99 -1.27
N GLN A 503 -0.39 15.79 -2.30
CA GLN A 503 -0.11 15.37 -3.65
C GLN A 503 0.81 16.39 -4.34
N PRO A 504 2.09 16.04 -4.61
CA PRO A 504 3.03 16.92 -5.30
C PRO A 504 2.62 17.09 -6.77
N LEU A 505 2.56 18.36 -7.23
CA LEU A 505 2.15 18.74 -8.56
C LEU A 505 3.30 19.38 -9.34
N ASP A 506 3.37 19.07 -10.64
CA ASP A 506 4.26 19.72 -11.59
C ASP A 506 3.74 21.11 -12.03
N ALA A 507 4.42 21.71 -13.02
CA ALA A 507 4.04 23.02 -13.56
C ALA A 507 2.69 23.02 -14.27
N ASP A 508 2.28 21.88 -14.83
CA ASP A 508 0.99 21.69 -15.51
C ASP A 508 -0.14 21.30 -14.55
N GLY A 509 0.14 21.21 -13.25
CA GLY A 509 -0.82 20.76 -12.24
C GLY A 509 -1.05 19.26 -12.20
N LYS A 510 -0.24 18.46 -12.90
CA LYS A 510 -0.28 17.00 -12.89
C LYS A 510 0.42 16.44 -11.66
N ALA A 511 -0.17 15.43 -11.04
CA ALA A 511 0.43 14.78 -9.90
C ALA A 511 1.64 13.92 -10.26
N LEU A 512 2.70 14.07 -9.49
CA LEU A 512 3.91 13.23 -9.56
C LEU A 512 3.75 11.94 -8.77
N ALA A 513 2.99 11.99 -7.69
CA ALA A 513 2.67 10.86 -6.83
C ALA A 513 1.32 11.08 -6.12
N LEU A 514 0.77 10.04 -5.53
CA LEU A 514 -0.40 10.09 -4.66
C LEU A 514 -0.01 9.52 -3.28
N MET A 515 -0.22 10.30 -2.24
CA MET A 515 -0.22 9.79 -0.88
C MET A 515 -1.47 8.92 -0.70
N ARG A 516 -1.29 7.60 -0.57
CA ARG A 516 -2.38 6.62 -0.50
C ARG A 516 -2.90 6.38 0.91
N SER A 517 -2.39 7.12 1.85
CA SER A 517 -2.77 7.15 3.26
C SER A 517 -3.06 8.59 3.66
N TRP A 518 -3.16 8.86 4.94
CA TRP A 518 -3.43 10.19 5.47
C TRP A 518 -2.58 10.47 6.70
N MET A 519 -2.42 11.74 6.98
CA MET A 519 -1.91 12.26 8.24
C MET A 519 -3.00 13.10 8.91
N THR A 520 -2.97 13.17 10.23
CA THR A 520 -3.89 13.99 11.02
C THR A 520 -3.09 14.81 12.01
N ALA A 521 -3.28 16.11 12.01
CA ALA A 521 -2.68 17.02 12.98
C ALA A 521 -3.70 17.40 14.05
N MET A 522 -3.26 17.46 15.31
CA MET A 522 -4.07 17.91 16.45
C MET A 522 -4.19 19.44 16.48
N PRO A 523 -5.18 20.01 17.21
CA PRO A 523 -5.34 21.45 17.33
C PRO A 523 -4.06 22.14 17.82
N GLY A 524 -3.56 23.10 17.04
CA GLY A 524 -2.36 23.87 17.33
C GLY A 524 -1.03 23.13 17.14
N GLU A 525 -1.07 21.89 16.66
CA GLU A 525 0.13 21.09 16.39
C GLU A 525 0.97 21.69 15.27
N VAL A 526 2.29 21.62 15.40
CA VAL A 526 3.24 21.79 14.32
C VAL A 526 3.74 20.41 13.92
N LEU A 527 3.14 19.85 12.87
CA LEU A 527 3.49 18.57 12.30
C LEU A 527 4.64 18.75 11.30
N SER A 528 5.77 18.09 11.55
CA SER A 528 6.97 18.23 10.73
C SER A 528 7.23 16.95 9.93
N CYS A 529 7.40 17.11 8.62
CA CYS A 529 7.87 16.08 7.70
C CYS A 529 9.22 16.49 7.12
N ILE A 530 10.18 15.57 7.05
CA ILE A 530 11.48 15.84 6.42
C ILE A 530 11.31 15.87 4.91
N GLY A 531 10.56 14.91 4.35
CA GLY A 531 10.39 14.77 2.92
C GLY A 531 9.20 13.92 2.50
N CYS A 532 9.32 13.27 1.34
CA CYS A 532 8.30 12.37 0.82
C CYS A 532 8.69 10.92 1.11
N HIS A 533 8.01 10.28 2.05
CA HIS A 533 8.29 8.92 2.54
C HIS A 533 9.69 8.73 3.15
N GLU A 534 10.15 9.70 3.92
CA GLU A 534 11.33 9.54 4.76
C GLU A 534 11.13 8.41 5.78
N SER A 535 12.23 7.74 6.12
CA SER A 535 12.24 6.78 7.21
C SER A 535 12.41 7.51 8.56
N PRO A 536 11.72 7.12 9.65
CA PRO A 536 12.05 7.58 10.99
C PRO A 536 13.49 7.27 11.45
N ASN A 537 14.22 6.47 10.68
CA ASN A 537 15.63 6.19 10.90
C ASN A 537 16.55 7.18 10.14
N ASP A 538 15.99 8.04 9.29
CA ASP A 538 16.75 9.05 8.55
C ASP A 538 17.00 10.29 9.41
N ALA A 539 18.18 10.88 9.27
CA ALA A 539 18.47 12.19 9.83
C ALA A 539 18.02 13.31 8.89
N PRO A 540 17.41 14.38 9.41
CA PRO A 540 17.05 15.51 8.57
C PRO A 540 18.32 16.18 7.99
N PRO A 541 18.25 16.72 6.76
CA PRO A 541 19.35 17.49 6.19
C PRO A 541 19.70 18.69 7.08
N ASN A 542 21.00 18.95 7.26
CA ASN A 542 21.47 20.10 8.03
C ASN A 542 21.33 21.39 7.20
N LYS A 543 20.09 21.83 7.00
CA LYS A 543 19.75 23.09 6.31
C LYS A 543 18.51 23.73 6.91
N VAL A 544 18.43 25.05 6.87
CA VAL A 544 17.20 25.76 7.20
C VAL A 544 16.28 25.77 5.99
N ALA A 545 15.07 25.27 6.17
CA ALA A 545 14.05 25.27 5.13
C ALA A 545 13.61 26.70 4.79
N GLN A 546 13.64 27.10 3.51
CA GLN A 546 13.25 28.45 3.09
C GLN A 546 11.83 28.80 3.50
N ALA A 547 10.93 27.83 3.48
CA ALA A 547 9.55 28.01 3.91
C ALA A 547 9.43 28.40 5.40
N SER A 548 10.35 27.94 6.28
CA SER A 548 10.31 28.27 7.71
C SER A 548 10.74 29.71 8.01
N LEU A 549 11.36 30.39 7.05
CA LEU A 549 11.73 31.81 7.15
C LEU A 549 10.60 32.76 6.68
N LYS A 550 9.46 32.22 6.30
CA LYS A 550 8.30 32.95 5.78
C LYS A 550 7.07 32.66 6.65
N PRO A 551 6.05 33.52 6.63
CA PRO A 551 4.75 33.18 7.22
C PRO A 551 4.18 31.90 6.61
N ARG A 552 3.50 31.08 7.43
CA ARG A 552 2.82 29.87 6.93
C ARG A 552 1.77 30.24 5.90
N GLN A 553 1.72 29.47 4.81
CA GLN A 553 0.77 29.70 3.72
C GLN A 553 -0.64 29.27 4.14
N SER A 554 -1.65 30.04 3.73
CA SER A 554 -3.04 29.57 3.69
C SER A 554 -3.27 28.73 2.44
N ILE A 555 -4.14 27.74 2.53
CA ILE A 555 -4.52 26.87 1.40
C ILE A 555 -5.29 27.71 0.38
N LYS A 556 -4.78 27.81 -0.84
CA LYS A 556 -5.49 28.44 -1.97
C LYS A 556 -6.58 27.48 -2.45
N ARG A 557 -7.84 27.84 -2.27
CA ARG A 557 -9.00 27.03 -2.65
C ARG A 557 -9.00 26.67 -4.14
N TRP A 558 -9.51 25.48 -4.44
CA TRP A 558 -9.76 25.02 -5.79
C TRP A 558 -11.22 25.36 -6.17
N TYR A 559 -11.43 26.06 -7.24
CA TYR A 559 -12.71 26.51 -7.81
C TYR A 559 -13.94 26.55 -6.87
N GLY A 560 -14.16 27.67 -6.20
CA GLY A 560 -15.33 27.93 -5.37
C GLY A 560 -15.23 27.35 -3.94
N PRO A 561 -16.34 26.95 -3.30
CA PRO A 561 -16.35 26.45 -1.95
C PRO A 561 -15.69 25.06 -1.85
N ILE A 562 -15.20 24.71 -0.65
CA ILE A 562 -14.65 23.37 -0.36
C ILE A 562 -15.79 22.35 -0.50
N ARG A 563 -15.56 21.34 -1.34
CA ARG A 563 -16.52 20.27 -1.64
C ARG A 563 -15.85 19.01 -2.13
N GLY A 564 -16.54 17.89 -2.05
CA GLY A 564 -16.07 16.63 -2.64
C GLY A 564 -16.03 16.71 -4.16
N PHE A 565 -15.11 15.99 -4.76
CA PHE A 565 -14.97 15.98 -6.21
C PHE A 565 -16.01 15.06 -6.84
N SER A 566 -17.05 15.63 -7.47
CA SER A 566 -18.10 14.91 -8.19
C SER A 566 -17.83 14.90 -9.70
N PHE A 567 -17.86 13.73 -10.33
CA PHE A 567 -17.70 13.61 -11.78
C PHE A 567 -18.78 14.42 -12.53
N LEU A 568 -20.03 14.29 -12.09
CA LEU A 568 -21.15 14.99 -12.73
C LEU A 568 -21.03 16.51 -12.63
N ARG A 569 -20.45 17.02 -11.54
CA ARG A 569 -20.30 18.46 -11.35
C ARG A 569 -19.02 19.02 -12.00
N GLU A 570 -17.93 18.30 -11.97
CA GLU A 570 -16.63 18.84 -12.39
C GLU A 570 -16.20 18.37 -13.78
N VAL A 571 -16.51 17.11 -14.16
CA VAL A 571 -16.02 16.50 -15.40
C VAL A 571 -17.10 16.53 -16.50
N GLN A 572 -18.35 16.17 -16.17
CA GLN A 572 -19.41 16.12 -17.18
C GLN A 572 -19.60 17.43 -17.93
N PRO A 573 -19.55 18.62 -17.30
CA PRO A 573 -19.63 19.88 -18.03
C PRO A 573 -18.49 20.07 -19.05
N VAL A 574 -17.29 19.59 -18.74
CA VAL A 574 -16.16 19.59 -19.70
C VAL A 574 -16.46 18.69 -20.89
N LEU A 575 -17.01 17.50 -20.63
CA LEU A 575 -17.41 16.57 -21.70
C LEU A 575 -18.50 17.17 -22.57
N ASP A 576 -19.53 17.78 -21.96
CA ASP A 576 -20.64 18.44 -22.68
C ASP A 576 -20.13 19.54 -23.60
N ARG A 577 -19.16 20.33 -23.13
CA ARG A 577 -18.62 21.48 -23.85
C ARG A 577 -17.69 21.07 -24.99
N TYR A 578 -16.89 20.03 -24.84
CA TYR A 578 -15.78 19.74 -25.77
C TYR A 578 -15.86 18.37 -26.46
N CYS A 579 -16.68 17.42 -25.97
CA CYS A 579 -16.59 16.03 -26.40
C CYS A 579 -17.89 15.50 -27.01
N VAL A 580 -19.06 15.86 -26.44
CA VAL A 580 -20.35 15.20 -26.75
C VAL A 580 -20.80 15.40 -28.20
N GLY A 581 -20.32 16.43 -28.92
CA GLY A 581 -20.68 16.60 -30.33
C GLY A 581 -20.19 15.48 -31.25
N CYS A 582 -19.14 14.77 -30.86
CA CYS A 582 -18.59 13.62 -31.56
C CYS A 582 -18.84 12.30 -30.81
N HIS A 583 -19.08 12.35 -29.51
CA HIS A 583 -19.27 11.23 -28.61
C HIS A 583 -20.68 11.21 -28.02
N ASP A 584 -21.69 11.33 -28.87
CA ASP A 584 -23.12 11.44 -28.57
C ASP A 584 -23.84 10.07 -28.48
N GLY A 585 -23.13 8.98 -28.69
CA GLY A 585 -23.63 7.61 -28.63
C GLY A 585 -24.36 7.14 -29.92
N LYS A 586 -24.46 7.99 -30.96
CA LYS A 586 -25.10 7.57 -32.22
C LYS A 586 -24.21 6.64 -33.04
N LYS A 587 -22.89 6.75 -32.91
CA LYS A 587 -21.94 5.88 -33.60
C LYS A 587 -21.49 4.77 -32.69
N LYS A 588 -21.66 3.50 -33.11
CA LYS A 588 -21.33 2.31 -32.32
C LYS A 588 -19.83 2.11 -32.10
N ASP A 589 -18.97 2.70 -32.92
CA ASP A 589 -17.52 2.66 -32.86
C ASP A 589 -16.92 3.67 -31.88
N ARG A 590 -17.75 4.56 -31.29
CA ARG A 590 -17.31 5.60 -30.34
C ARG A 590 -17.96 5.43 -28.99
N ILE A 591 -17.23 5.84 -27.94
CA ILE A 591 -17.78 5.89 -26.58
C ILE A 591 -18.87 6.95 -26.47
N ASN A 592 -19.86 6.71 -25.63
CA ASN A 592 -20.94 7.65 -25.37
C ASN A 592 -20.63 8.52 -24.14
N LEU A 593 -20.27 9.78 -24.37
CA LEU A 593 -19.97 10.75 -23.29
C LEU A 593 -21.14 11.69 -22.99
N ALA A 594 -22.21 11.64 -23.80
CA ALA A 594 -23.41 12.45 -23.61
C ALA A 594 -24.38 11.84 -22.57
N ASP A 595 -24.25 10.55 -22.28
CA ASP A 595 -25.14 9.85 -21.36
C ASP A 595 -24.65 9.97 -19.91
N ALA A 596 -25.18 10.96 -19.21
CA ALA A 596 -24.94 11.20 -17.78
C ALA A 596 -25.93 10.43 -16.87
N SER A 597 -26.75 9.54 -17.44
CA SER A 597 -27.71 8.75 -16.66
C SER A 597 -26.99 7.81 -15.69
N LEU A 598 -27.56 7.69 -14.48
CA LEU A 598 -27.02 6.84 -13.45
C LEU A 598 -27.45 5.38 -13.63
N GLY A 599 -26.52 4.49 -13.85
CA GLY A 599 -26.78 3.07 -14.03
C GLY A 599 -25.70 2.17 -13.40
N ARG A 600 -25.97 0.87 -13.42
CA ARG A 600 -24.98 -0.17 -13.16
C ARG A 600 -24.55 -0.73 -14.50
N PHE A 601 -23.32 -0.46 -14.90
CA PHE A 601 -22.80 -0.82 -16.21
C PHE A 601 -21.72 -1.89 -16.08
N GLY A 602 -21.78 -2.94 -16.93
CA GLY A 602 -20.85 -4.07 -16.92
C GLY A 602 -21.34 -5.27 -16.11
N ASP A 603 -20.62 -6.40 -16.21
CA ASP A 603 -21.00 -7.71 -15.64
C ASP A 603 -20.83 -7.82 -14.10
N HIS A 604 -20.72 -6.70 -13.40
CA HIS A 604 -20.30 -6.72 -12.00
C HIS A 604 -21.46 -6.53 -11.03
N ASN A 605 -21.94 -7.64 -10.47
CA ASN A 605 -22.82 -7.68 -9.29
C ASN A 605 -22.25 -6.97 -8.05
N PHE A 606 -21.00 -6.51 -8.11
CA PHE A 606 -20.30 -5.85 -7.00
C PHE A 606 -20.40 -4.33 -7.00
N MET A 607 -20.85 -3.70 -8.08
CA MET A 607 -21.10 -2.26 -8.08
C MET A 607 -22.43 -1.98 -7.39
N GLN A 608 -22.33 -1.64 -6.11
CA GLN A 608 -23.51 -1.36 -5.29
C GLN A 608 -24.15 -0.02 -5.66
N ASN A 609 -23.37 0.95 -6.15
CA ASN A 609 -23.87 2.25 -6.55
C ASN A 609 -24.03 2.40 -8.06
N LYS A 610 -25.00 3.25 -8.44
CA LYS A 610 -25.20 3.69 -9.81
C LYS A 610 -24.20 4.80 -10.10
N MET A 611 -23.53 4.71 -11.27
CA MET A 611 -22.58 5.71 -11.75
C MET A 611 -23.02 6.27 -13.09
N PRO A 612 -22.54 7.46 -13.52
CA PRO A 612 -22.84 7.98 -14.84
C PRO A 612 -22.31 7.06 -15.96
N ARG A 613 -23.04 6.89 -17.02
CA ARG A 613 -22.60 6.11 -18.19
C ARG A 613 -21.32 6.70 -18.78
N SER A 614 -21.29 8.00 -18.94
CA SER A 614 -20.12 8.74 -19.43
C SER A 614 -18.86 8.53 -18.56
N TYR A 615 -19.01 8.48 -17.24
CA TYR A 615 -17.93 8.12 -16.32
C TYR A 615 -17.40 6.72 -16.60
N PHE A 616 -18.31 5.76 -16.77
CA PHE A 616 -17.94 4.37 -17.05
C PHE A 616 -17.19 4.24 -18.38
N GLU A 617 -17.63 4.92 -19.41
CA GLU A 617 -17.00 4.92 -20.72
C GLU A 617 -15.61 5.59 -20.70
N LEU A 618 -15.48 6.70 -19.97
CA LEU A 618 -14.25 7.50 -19.95
C LEU A 618 -13.14 6.87 -19.11
N GLN A 619 -13.49 6.21 -18.02
CA GLN A 619 -12.53 5.69 -17.06
C GLN A 619 -11.59 4.61 -17.63
N MET A 620 -11.93 4.01 -18.77
CA MET A 620 -11.07 3.05 -19.48
C MET A 620 -9.77 3.67 -19.99
N PHE A 621 -9.78 4.98 -20.24
CA PHE A 621 -8.64 5.75 -20.72
C PHE A 621 -7.81 6.34 -19.59
N VAL A 622 -8.12 5.96 -18.34
CA VAL A 622 -7.48 6.48 -17.13
C VAL A 622 -6.58 5.40 -16.52
N ARG A 623 -5.31 5.75 -16.30
CA ARG A 623 -4.36 4.92 -15.58
C ARG A 623 -4.25 5.39 -14.13
N ARG A 624 -4.55 4.52 -13.20
CA ARG A 624 -4.53 4.79 -11.76
C ARG A 624 -4.20 3.53 -10.97
N PRO A 625 -3.70 3.65 -9.72
CA PRO A 625 -3.54 2.50 -8.85
C PRO A 625 -4.93 1.94 -8.51
N GLY A 626 -5.14 0.70 -8.87
CA GLY A 626 -6.36 -0.02 -8.51
C GLY A 626 -6.28 -0.65 -7.12
N PRO A 627 -7.40 -1.23 -6.61
CA PRO A 627 -7.47 -1.85 -5.30
C PRO A 627 -6.55 -3.08 -5.16
N GLU A 628 -6.06 -3.60 -6.26
CA GLU A 628 -5.16 -4.75 -6.32
C GLU A 628 -3.74 -4.36 -6.79
N GLY A 629 -3.43 -3.08 -6.72
CA GLY A 629 -2.11 -2.55 -7.07
C GLY A 629 -1.02 -2.97 -6.08
N ASN A 630 0.21 -2.56 -6.35
CA ASN A 630 1.34 -2.80 -5.46
C ASN A 630 1.18 -2.01 -4.15
N LEU A 631 1.35 -2.68 -3.01
CA LEU A 631 1.29 -2.04 -1.69
C LEU A 631 2.58 -1.27 -1.35
N HIS A 632 3.73 -1.67 -1.92
CA HIS A 632 4.97 -0.94 -1.76
C HIS A 632 4.87 0.48 -2.31
N LEU A 633 5.81 1.31 -1.96
CA LEU A 633 5.92 2.67 -2.47
C LEU A 633 5.95 2.69 -4.01
N LEU A 634 5.04 3.46 -4.61
CA LEU A 634 4.93 3.55 -6.05
C LEU A 634 6.01 4.48 -6.63
N THR A 635 6.53 4.13 -7.78
CA THR A 635 7.45 5.00 -8.53
C THR A 635 6.71 6.28 -8.94
N PRO A 636 7.32 7.47 -8.82
CA PRO A 636 6.75 8.71 -9.33
C PRO A 636 6.32 8.60 -10.79
N LEU A 637 5.19 9.20 -11.14
CA LEU A 637 4.57 9.16 -12.48
C LEU A 637 4.25 7.76 -13.01
N ASN A 638 4.18 6.73 -12.15
CA ASN A 638 3.80 5.40 -12.59
C ASN A 638 2.30 5.31 -12.96
N TYR A 639 1.51 6.21 -12.41
CA TYR A 639 0.06 6.32 -12.60
C TYR A 639 -0.36 7.77 -12.82
N HIS A 640 -1.67 8.02 -12.87
CA HIS A 640 -2.31 9.33 -12.92
C HIS A 640 -2.31 10.01 -14.29
N ALA A 641 -2.52 11.33 -14.31
CA ALA A 641 -2.75 12.10 -15.55
C ALA A 641 -1.62 11.94 -16.57
N ASN A 642 -0.36 11.95 -16.15
CA ASN A 642 0.79 11.89 -17.06
C ASN A 642 0.83 10.62 -17.93
N THR A 643 0.43 9.47 -17.36
CA THR A 643 0.45 8.16 -18.02
C THR A 643 -0.93 7.70 -18.50
N SER A 644 -1.98 8.50 -18.29
CA SER A 644 -3.34 8.21 -18.75
C SER A 644 -3.52 8.49 -20.23
N GLU A 645 -4.06 7.54 -20.94
CA GLU A 645 -4.30 7.64 -22.39
C GLU A 645 -5.17 8.86 -22.74
N LEU A 646 -6.19 9.18 -21.93
CA LEU A 646 -7.03 10.36 -22.12
C LEU A 646 -6.21 11.64 -22.24
N ILE A 647 -5.30 11.88 -21.30
CA ILE A 647 -4.47 13.09 -21.31
C ILE A 647 -3.47 13.08 -22.47
N GLN A 648 -2.93 11.92 -22.81
CA GLN A 648 -2.00 11.78 -23.93
C GLN A 648 -2.68 12.08 -25.27
N ILE A 649 -3.88 11.54 -25.51
CA ILE A 649 -4.67 11.81 -26.71
C ILE A 649 -4.99 13.30 -26.83
N LEU A 650 -5.51 13.90 -25.78
CA LEU A 650 -5.88 15.32 -25.77
C LEU A 650 -4.66 16.24 -25.94
N SER A 651 -3.53 15.90 -25.33
CA SER A 651 -2.27 16.65 -25.46
C SER A 651 -1.70 16.60 -26.88
N LYS A 652 -1.95 15.54 -27.63
CA LYS A 652 -1.57 15.40 -29.04
C LYS A 652 -2.49 16.21 -29.99
N GLY A 653 -3.65 16.68 -29.51
CA GLY A 653 -4.59 17.46 -30.30
C GLY A 653 -5.69 16.63 -30.96
N HIS A 654 -6.36 15.77 -30.22
CA HIS A 654 -7.47 14.94 -30.65
C HIS A 654 -8.52 15.74 -31.43
N HIS A 655 -8.67 15.46 -32.76
CA HIS A 655 -9.59 16.12 -33.66
C HIS A 655 -9.66 17.66 -33.54
N ASN A 656 -8.53 18.30 -33.24
CA ASN A 656 -8.44 19.76 -33.05
C ASN A 656 -9.24 20.32 -31.85
N VAL A 657 -9.65 19.48 -30.91
CA VAL A 657 -10.26 19.93 -29.67
C VAL A 657 -9.25 20.72 -28.86
N LYS A 658 -9.63 21.92 -28.43
CA LYS A 658 -8.80 22.79 -27.58
C LYS A 658 -9.52 23.07 -26.29
N LEU A 659 -9.05 22.47 -25.21
CA LEU A 659 -9.55 22.67 -23.86
C LEU A 659 -9.03 24.00 -23.29
N ASP A 660 -9.87 24.72 -22.56
CA ASP A 660 -9.40 25.84 -21.75
C ASP A 660 -8.61 25.33 -20.51
N PRO A 661 -7.85 26.21 -19.83
CA PRO A 661 -7.05 25.80 -18.65
C PRO A 661 -7.89 25.20 -17.53
N GLY A 662 -9.14 25.65 -17.33
CA GLY A 662 -10.03 25.11 -16.30
C GLY A 662 -10.54 23.72 -16.64
N ALA A 663 -10.81 23.43 -17.91
CA ALA A 663 -11.17 22.11 -18.40
C ALA A 663 -10.01 21.11 -18.24
N TRP A 664 -8.79 21.54 -18.57
CA TRP A 664 -7.59 20.75 -18.35
C TRP A 664 -7.39 20.41 -16.87
N ASP A 665 -7.46 21.41 -16.01
CA ASP A 665 -7.27 21.21 -14.58
C ASP A 665 -8.31 20.25 -13.98
N ARG A 666 -9.58 20.32 -14.42
CA ARG A 666 -10.63 19.39 -13.97
C ARG A 666 -10.38 17.95 -14.39
N LEU A 667 -10.01 17.72 -15.64
CA LEU A 667 -9.71 16.36 -16.11
C LEU A 667 -8.46 15.79 -15.45
N ILE A 668 -7.39 16.58 -15.35
CA ILE A 668 -6.15 16.21 -14.66
C ILE A 668 -6.45 15.88 -13.19
N THR A 669 -7.16 16.77 -12.50
CA THR A 669 -7.50 16.60 -11.09
C THR A 669 -8.36 15.36 -10.86
N TRP A 670 -9.36 15.12 -11.73
CA TRP A 670 -10.19 13.91 -11.64
C TRP A 670 -9.35 12.63 -11.66
N ILE A 671 -8.43 12.53 -12.62
CA ILE A 671 -7.56 11.36 -12.76
C ILE A 671 -6.62 11.25 -11.56
N ASP A 672 -6.02 12.36 -11.15
CA ASP A 672 -5.03 12.43 -10.06
C ASP A 672 -5.64 12.16 -8.69
N MET A 673 -6.96 12.39 -8.55
CA MET A 673 -7.74 12.02 -7.36
C MET A 673 -8.25 10.57 -7.39
N ASN A 674 -7.63 9.73 -8.22
CA ASN A 674 -7.97 8.32 -8.41
C ASN A 674 -9.36 8.12 -9.05
N ALA A 675 -9.77 9.04 -9.92
CA ALA A 675 -10.96 9.00 -10.77
C ALA A 675 -12.26 8.65 -10.03
N GLN A 676 -12.58 9.32 -8.92
CA GLN A 676 -13.84 9.09 -8.22
C GLN A 676 -15.04 9.58 -9.05
N ALA A 677 -16.20 8.92 -8.88
CA ALA A 677 -17.46 9.27 -9.52
C ALA A 677 -18.29 10.24 -8.67
N HIS A 678 -18.38 9.99 -7.39
CA HIS A 678 -19.22 10.72 -6.44
C HIS A 678 -18.41 11.58 -5.49
N GLY A 679 -18.86 12.81 -5.28
CA GLY A 679 -18.21 13.80 -4.40
C GLY A 679 -18.75 13.81 -2.98
N SER A 680 -19.84 13.10 -2.69
CA SER A 680 -20.41 13.01 -1.35
C SER A 680 -21.20 11.71 -1.16
N TYR A 681 -21.43 11.35 0.09
CA TYR A 681 -22.31 10.22 0.42
C TYR A 681 -23.78 10.52 0.04
N GLY A 682 -24.17 11.79 -0.02
CA GLY A 682 -25.49 12.20 -0.52
C GLY A 682 -25.73 11.83 -1.98
N GLU A 683 -24.72 12.01 -2.85
CA GLU A 683 -24.79 11.57 -4.26
C GLU A 683 -24.95 10.05 -4.40
N MET A 684 -24.45 9.28 -3.44
CA MET A 684 -24.48 7.82 -3.46
C MET A 684 -25.85 7.23 -3.07
N ARG A 685 -26.89 8.04 -2.87
CA ARG A 685 -28.25 7.64 -2.49
C ARG A 685 -28.27 6.69 -1.28
N LEU A 686 -27.87 7.21 -0.16
CA LEU A 686 -27.87 6.47 1.11
C LEU A 686 -29.25 5.96 1.48
N SER A 687 -29.30 4.76 2.05
CA SER A 687 -30.51 4.24 2.68
C SER A 687 -30.93 5.12 3.87
N GLY A 688 -32.22 5.07 4.25
CA GLY A 688 -32.68 5.80 5.44
C GLY A 688 -31.91 5.44 6.73
N ARG A 689 -31.39 4.18 6.81
CA ARG A 689 -30.50 3.74 7.90
C ARG A 689 -29.18 4.50 7.88
N SER A 690 -28.55 4.63 6.71
CA SER A 690 -27.26 5.33 6.58
C SER A 690 -27.40 6.83 6.78
N GLN A 691 -28.52 7.44 6.36
CA GLN A 691 -28.83 8.85 6.63
C GLN A 691 -28.97 9.11 8.15
N LYS A 692 -29.67 8.24 8.87
CA LYS A 692 -29.74 8.31 10.35
C LYS A 692 -28.36 8.15 11.00
N ALA A 693 -27.54 7.27 10.47
CA ALA A 693 -26.19 7.07 10.95
C ALA A 693 -25.29 8.30 10.72
N MET A 694 -25.41 8.98 9.58
CA MET A 694 -24.69 10.24 9.32
C MET A 694 -25.10 11.35 10.29
N LYS A 695 -26.39 11.54 10.53
CA LYS A 695 -26.88 12.50 11.50
C LYS A 695 -26.35 12.21 12.89
N ARG A 696 -26.40 10.94 13.31
CA ARG A 696 -25.86 10.50 14.60
C ARG A 696 -24.35 10.73 14.71
N ARG A 697 -23.61 10.46 13.64
CA ARG A 697 -22.17 10.73 13.58
C ARG A 697 -21.85 12.21 13.78
N ALA A 698 -22.59 13.09 13.12
CA ALA A 698 -22.41 14.54 13.27
C ALA A 698 -22.64 15.02 14.71
N GLU A 699 -23.67 14.49 15.40
CA GLU A 699 -23.93 14.76 16.83
C GLU A 699 -22.73 14.35 17.71
N LEU A 700 -22.21 13.14 17.49
CA LEU A 700 -21.10 12.60 18.27
C LEU A 700 -19.77 13.30 17.96
N HIS A 701 -19.52 13.67 16.71
CA HIS A 701 -18.34 14.45 16.33
C HIS A 701 -18.32 15.81 16.98
N LYS A 702 -19.48 16.49 17.06
CA LYS A 702 -19.60 17.75 17.77
C LYS A 702 -19.28 17.60 19.27
N GLU A 703 -19.63 16.46 19.86
CA GLU A 703 -19.39 16.20 21.27
C GLU A 703 -17.94 15.80 21.58
N TYR A 704 -17.33 14.92 20.79
CA TYR A 704 -16.06 14.29 21.14
C TYR A 704 -14.85 14.76 20.36
N ALA A 705 -15.05 15.35 19.18
CA ALA A 705 -13.95 15.68 18.28
C ALA A 705 -13.81 17.17 17.96
N THR A 706 -14.79 18.00 18.31
CA THR A 706 -14.85 19.42 17.90
C THR A 706 -14.68 19.64 16.39
N LEU A 707 -14.98 18.62 15.59
CA LEU A 707 -14.91 18.70 14.13
C LEU A 707 -16.09 19.49 13.56
N LEU A 708 -15.76 20.41 12.64
CA LEU A 708 -16.73 20.91 11.68
C LEU A 708 -16.77 19.93 10.53
N GLU A 709 -17.78 19.05 10.48
CA GLU A 709 -18.06 18.29 9.26
C GLU A 709 -18.49 19.28 8.17
N ILE A 710 -17.92 19.12 6.99
CA ILE A 710 -18.47 19.76 5.80
C ILE A 710 -19.78 19.04 5.51
N GLU A 711 -20.89 19.76 5.53
CA GLU A 711 -22.19 19.19 5.16
C GLU A 711 -22.04 18.48 3.82
N SER A 712 -22.40 17.20 3.78
CA SER A 712 -22.40 16.45 2.53
C SER A 712 -23.50 16.99 1.66
N GLU A 713 -23.14 17.57 0.53
CA GLU A 713 -24.08 18.11 -0.44
C GLU A 713 -24.97 16.96 -0.95
N VAL A 714 -26.27 17.06 -0.72
CA VAL A 714 -27.25 16.11 -1.25
C VAL A 714 -27.65 16.57 -2.65
N ILE A 715 -27.31 15.79 -3.66
CA ILE A 715 -27.72 16.04 -5.03
C ILE A 715 -28.98 15.20 -5.32
N ASP A 716 -30.14 15.79 -5.05
CA ASP A 716 -31.44 15.12 -5.28
C ASP A 716 -31.97 15.26 -6.72
N LYS A 717 -31.35 16.13 -7.53
CA LYS A 717 -31.83 16.41 -8.89
C LYS A 717 -31.03 15.63 -9.92
N PRO A 718 -31.67 15.10 -10.98
CA PRO A 718 -30.97 14.54 -12.12
C PRO A 718 -30.01 15.58 -12.72
N TYR A 719 -28.86 15.11 -13.21
CA TYR A 719 -27.94 15.98 -13.94
C TYR A 719 -28.67 16.68 -15.10
N LYS A 720 -28.52 17.99 -15.22
CA LYS A 720 -28.95 18.76 -16.38
C LYS A 720 -27.71 19.26 -17.11
N LYS A 721 -27.68 19.09 -18.41
CA LYS A 721 -26.62 19.64 -19.25
C LYS A 721 -26.56 21.16 -19.07
N THR A 722 -25.41 21.68 -18.67
CA THR A 722 -25.19 23.10 -18.35
C THR A 722 -24.39 23.81 -19.42
N GLU A 723 -23.62 23.09 -20.21
CA GLU A 723 -22.69 23.66 -21.17
C GLU A 723 -23.12 23.43 -22.62
N ALA A 724 -22.99 24.45 -23.43
CA ALA A 724 -23.18 24.33 -24.88
C ALA A 724 -21.94 23.70 -25.52
N PHE A 725 -22.14 22.80 -26.48
CA PHE A 725 -21.03 22.20 -27.23
C PHE A 725 -20.29 23.24 -28.08
N ILE A 726 -18.95 23.24 -27.97
CA ILE A 726 -18.05 24.03 -28.82
C ILE A 726 -17.49 23.10 -29.89
N ALA A 727 -17.93 23.28 -31.14
CA ALA A 727 -17.42 22.51 -32.26
C ALA A 727 -15.92 22.82 -32.50
N PRO A 728 -15.04 21.79 -32.56
CA PRO A 728 -13.66 22.05 -32.93
C PRO A 728 -13.54 22.57 -34.36
N LYS A 729 -12.59 23.47 -34.60
CA LYS A 729 -12.29 23.92 -35.98
C LYS A 729 -11.88 22.72 -36.84
N LYS A 730 -12.48 22.56 -38.03
CA LYS A 730 -12.12 21.50 -38.95
C LYS A 730 -10.62 21.58 -39.27
N ALA A 731 -9.92 20.47 -39.05
CA ALA A 731 -8.52 20.42 -39.46
C ALA A 731 -8.40 20.49 -40.97
N PRO A 732 -7.37 21.12 -41.53
CA PRO A 732 -7.11 21.04 -42.96
C PRO A 732 -6.94 19.57 -43.34
N SER A 733 -7.41 19.19 -44.52
CA SER A 733 -7.18 17.86 -45.08
C SER A 733 -5.68 17.55 -45.10
N PRO A 734 -5.27 16.32 -44.71
CA PRO A 734 -3.87 15.96 -44.77
C PRO A 734 -3.34 16.14 -46.22
N ALA A 735 -2.15 16.69 -46.37
CA ALA A 735 -1.46 16.69 -47.65
C ALA A 735 -1.29 15.22 -48.14
N ALA A 736 -1.37 15.03 -49.44
CA ALA A 736 -1.13 13.72 -50.02
C ALA A 736 0.27 13.21 -49.67
N ALA A 737 0.36 11.89 -49.42
CA ALA A 737 1.62 11.25 -49.11
C ALA A 737 2.64 11.49 -50.24
N PRO A 738 3.85 11.95 -49.99
CA PRO A 738 4.87 12.13 -50.98
C PRO A 738 5.27 10.77 -51.59
N LYS A 739 5.19 10.65 -52.90
CA LYS A 739 5.64 9.43 -53.58
C LYS A 739 7.17 9.32 -53.56
N ILE A 740 7.68 8.12 -53.27
CA ILE A 740 9.09 7.77 -53.48
C ILE A 740 9.16 6.94 -54.76
N THR A 741 9.88 7.42 -55.73
CA THR A 741 10.27 6.65 -56.91
C THR A 741 11.25 5.55 -56.42
N ASN A 742 10.97 4.29 -56.75
CA ASN A 742 11.67 3.10 -56.29
C ASN A 742 11.23 2.50 -54.95
N TRP A 743 10.01 2.73 -54.55
CA TRP A 743 9.32 1.99 -53.48
C TRP A 743 8.41 0.89 -54.13
N PRO A 744 8.30 -0.33 -53.61
CA PRO A 744 8.90 -0.84 -52.40
C PRO A 744 10.33 -1.35 -52.59
N PHE A 745 11.15 -1.16 -51.58
CA PHE A 745 12.47 -1.71 -51.40
C PHE A 745 12.32 -3.21 -50.96
N GLN A 746 12.99 -4.13 -51.69
CA GLN A 746 13.02 -5.55 -51.25
C GLN A 746 13.91 -5.66 -50.02
N ALA A 747 13.32 -5.59 -48.86
CA ALA A 747 14.02 -5.76 -47.62
C ALA A 747 14.42 -7.22 -47.39
N LYS A 748 15.65 -7.45 -46.94
CA LYS A 748 16.16 -8.75 -46.54
C LYS A 748 16.80 -8.65 -45.15
N PRO A 749 16.80 -9.73 -44.36
CA PRO A 749 17.51 -9.73 -43.09
C PRO A 749 19.01 -9.44 -43.34
N GLY A 750 19.55 -8.51 -42.55
CA GLY A 750 20.98 -8.17 -42.59
C GLY A 750 21.85 -9.21 -41.88
N ALA A 751 23.16 -9.05 -42.01
CA ALA A 751 24.10 -9.84 -41.24
C ALA A 751 23.98 -9.57 -39.76
N THR A 752 23.99 -10.59 -38.93
CA THR A 752 23.94 -10.48 -37.46
C THR A 752 25.35 -10.49 -36.87
N GLU A 753 25.51 -9.75 -35.77
CA GLU A 753 26.71 -9.75 -34.96
C GLU A 753 26.29 -9.94 -33.50
N VAL A 754 27.14 -10.62 -32.74
CA VAL A 754 26.90 -10.85 -31.29
C VAL A 754 27.88 -10.00 -30.51
N LEU A 755 27.32 -9.15 -29.62
CA LEU A 755 28.07 -8.41 -28.64
C LEU A 755 28.14 -9.22 -27.34
N ASP A 756 29.32 -9.37 -26.76
CA ASP A 756 29.54 -10.04 -25.49
C ASP A 756 29.45 -9.01 -24.34
N LEU A 757 28.61 -9.30 -23.35
CA LEU A 757 28.39 -8.46 -22.18
C LEU A 757 28.98 -9.03 -20.88
N ASP A 758 29.81 -10.06 -20.95
CA ASP A 758 30.37 -10.90 -19.89
C ASP A 758 29.36 -11.89 -19.26
N ASP A 759 29.84 -12.75 -18.40
CA ASP A 759 29.08 -13.76 -17.67
C ASP A 759 28.15 -14.62 -18.58
N GLY A 760 28.56 -14.81 -19.86
CA GLY A 760 27.75 -15.53 -20.85
C GLY A 760 26.51 -14.78 -21.35
N VAL A 761 26.35 -13.50 -20.99
CA VAL A 761 25.24 -12.67 -21.47
C VAL A 761 25.62 -12.05 -22.81
N LYS A 762 24.81 -12.27 -23.82
CA LYS A 762 25.03 -11.85 -25.20
C LYS A 762 23.90 -10.92 -25.67
N MET A 763 24.22 -10.08 -26.66
CA MET A 763 23.27 -9.23 -27.35
C MET A 763 23.45 -9.36 -28.85
N GLU A 764 22.42 -9.70 -29.59
CA GLU A 764 22.45 -9.76 -31.03
C GLU A 764 22.07 -8.41 -31.65
N VAL A 765 22.83 -7.98 -32.64
CA VAL A 765 22.55 -6.81 -33.46
C VAL A 765 22.53 -7.22 -34.93
N VAL A 766 21.62 -6.60 -35.69
CA VAL A 766 21.47 -6.89 -37.14
C VAL A 766 21.76 -5.63 -37.94
N SER A 767 22.42 -5.81 -39.11
CA SER A 767 22.73 -4.71 -40.01
C SER A 767 21.48 -4.20 -40.71
N ILE A 768 21.25 -2.89 -40.61
CA ILE A 768 20.14 -2.17 -41.25
C ILE A 768 20.72 -1.32 -42.37
N PRO A 769 20.24 -1.46 -43.62
CA PRO A 769 20.76 -0.73 -44.75
C PRO A 769 20.43 0.75 -44.72
N ALA A 770 21.24 1.55 -45.38
CA ALA A 770 20.90 2.92 -45.77
C ALA A 770 19.71 2.92 -46.72
N GLY A 771 18.96 4.01 -46.78
CA GLY A 771 17.81 4.12 -47.68
C GLY A 771 16.99 5.38 -47.48
N LYS A 772 15.90 5.48 -48.23
CA LYS A 772 14.96 6.59 -48.13
C LYS A 772 13.56 6.08 -47.93
N PHE A 773 12.78 6.75 -47.09
CA PHE A 773 11.40 6.37 -46.82
C PHE A 773 10.50 7.59 -46.55
N VAL A 774 9.20 7.36 -46.48
CA VAL A 774 8.23 8.37 -46.05
C VAL A 774 7.96 8.17 -44.58
N MET A 775 8.38 9.12 -43.74
CA MET A 775 8.17 9.14 -42.31
C MET A 775 6.83 9.81 -41.97
N GLY A 776 6.15 9.25 -40.92
CA GLY A 776 4.88 9.77 -40.47
C GLY A 776 3.68 9.00 -41.03
N SER A 777 2.50 9.54 -40.84
CA SER A 777 1.24 8.97 -41.36
C SER A 777 0.19 10.03 -41.67
N VAL A 778 -0.88 9.60 -42.33
CA VAL A 778 -2.10 10.38 -42.48
C VAL A 778 -3.10 10.19 -41.35
N SER A 779 -2.68 9.50 -40.26
CA SER A 779 -3.50 9.20 -39.10
C SER A 779 -4.13 10.45 -38.50
N GLU A 780 -5.09 10.27 -37.62
CA GLU A 780 -5.75 11.36 -36.90
C GLU A 780 -4.86 12.07 -35.88
N SER A 781 -3.67 11.52 -35.61
CA SER A 781 -2.71 12.07 -34.66
C SER A 781 -1.90 13.22 -35.29
N PRO A 782 -2.10 14.46 -34.89
CA PRO A 782 -1.45 15.62 -35.56
C PRO A 782 0.06 15.62 -35.50
N ASP A 783 0.65 15.01 -34.46
CA ASP A 783 2.10 14.92 -34.25
C ASP A 783 2.80 13.91 -35.17
N GLU A 784 2.02 13.11 -35.93
CA GLU A 784 2.54 12.21 -36.94
C GLU A 784 2.54 12.87 -38.37
N ARG A 785 2.13 14.14 -38.48
CA ARG A 785 1.97 14.87 -39.73
C ARG A 785 2.91 16.06 -39.78
N PRO A 786 3.28 16.52 -41.03
CA PRO A 786 2.97 15.89 -42.33
C PRO A 786 3.82 14.66 -42.59
N MET A 787 3.34 13.75 -43.46
CA MET A 787 4.20 12.73 -44.08
C MET A 787 5.28 13.43 -44.89
N HIS A 788 6.54 12.98 -44.78
CA HIS A 788 7.69 13.63 -45.43
C HIS A 788 8.80 12.62 -45.70
N LYS A 789 9.65 12.96 -46.70
CA LYS A 789 10.78 12.12 -47.09
C LYS A 789 11.90 12.25 -46.07
N VAL A 790 12.46 11.11 -45.65
CA VAL A 790 13.63 11.04 -44.79
C VAL A 790 14.65 10.08 -45.42
N ALA A 791 15.93 10.42 -45.37
CA ALA A 791 17.03 9.57 -45.80
C ALA A 791 17.84 9.05 -44.60
N ILE A 792 18.12 7.77 -44.58
CA ILE A 792 19.12 7.15 -43.73
C ILE A 792 20.40 7.03 -44.56
N GLU A 793 21.29 7.98 -44.37
CA GLU A 793 22.46 8.15 -45.21
C GLU A 793 23.50 7.02 -45.07
N LYS A 794 23.64 6.44 -43.91
CA LYS A 794 24.61 5.41 -43.59
C LYS A 794 23.94 4.17 -43.03
N PRO A 795 24.42 2.95 -43.38
CA PRO A 795 23.96 1.75 -42.71
C PRO A 795 24.38 1.78 -41.24
N PHE A 796 23.60 1.09 -40.38
CA PHE A 796 23.86 0.97 -38.95
C PHE A 796 23.46 -0.43 -38.49
N LYS A 797 23.87 -0.84 -37.30
CA LYS A 797 23.35 -2.07 -36.69
C LYS A 797 22.37 -1.74 -35.56
N MET A 798 21.34 -2.54 -35.40
CA MET A 798 20.32 -2.36 -34.37
C MET A 798 20.12 -3.65 -33.59
N GLY A 799 19.86 -3.56 -32.27
CA GLY A 799 19.51 -4.70 -31.45
C GLY A 799 18.34 -5.46 -32.06
N VAL A 800 18.48 -6.77 -32.24
CA VAL A 800 17.44 -7.64 -32.82
C VAL A 800 16.15 -7.55 -31.99
N THR A 801 16.30 -7.41 -30.69
CA THR A 801 15.22 -7.23 -29.71
C THR A 801 15.45 -6.01 -28.83
N GLU A 802 14.51 -5.70 -27.95
CA GLU A 802 14.72 -4.78 -26.84
C GLU A 802 15.83 -5.34 -25.91
N VAL A 803 16.47 -4.43 -25.15
CA VAL A 803 17.43 -4.82 -24.10
C VAL A 803 16.71 -5.56 -23.00
N THR A 804 17.17 -6.79 -22.70
CA THR A 804 16.57 -7.63 -21.66
C THR A 804 16.95 -7.15 -20.26
N LEU A 805 16.16 -7.55 -19.25
CA LEU A 805 16.49 -7.33 -17.85
C LEU A 805 17.86 -7.90 -17.49
N GLN A 806 18.22 -9.10 -18.00
CA GLN A 806 19.52 -9.71 -17.76
C GLN A 806 20.67 -8.89 -18.35
N GLN A 807 20.51 -8.41 -19.57
CA GLN A 807 21.51 -7.54 -20.24
C GLN A 807 21.66 -6.21 -19.50
N TYR A 808 20.55 -5.59 -19.08
CA TYR A 808 20.59 -4.35 -18.34
C TYR A 808 21.22 -4.50 -16.94
N GLN A 809 21.01 -5.64 -16.29
CA GLN A 809 21.62 -5.96 -14.99
C GLN A 809 23.15 -6.15 -15.04
N GLN A 810 23.77 -6.31 -16.22
CA GLN A 810 25.22 -6.24 -16.36
C GLN A 810 25.74 -4.80 -16.06
N PHE A 811 24.91 -3.80 -16.34
CA PHE A 811 25.21 -2.39 -16.04
C PHE A 811 24.70 -1.97 -14.65
N ASP A 812 23.53 -2.40 -14.26
CA ASP A 812 22.87 -2.01 -12.99
C ASP A 812 22.32 -3.26 -12.30
N LYS A 813 23.17 -3.90 -11.48
CA LYS A 813 22.86 -5.20 -10.83
C LYS A 813 21.59 -5.17 -9.97
N ASN A 814 21.24 -3.99 -9.44
CA ASN A 814 20.10 -3.81 -8.54
C ASN A 814 18.81 -3.42 -9.26
N HIS A 815 18.84 -3.26 -10.58
CA HIS A 815 17.64 -2.90 -11.33
C HIS A 815 16.61 -4.02 -11.30
N VAL A 816 15.35 -3.64 -11.07
CA VAL A 816 14.18 -4.52 -11.11
C VAL A 816 13.09 -3.87 -11.96
N ASN A 817 12.41 -4.68 -12.76
CA ASN A 817 11.21 -4.26 -13.49
C ASN A 817 10.03 -4.02 -12.54
N GLY A 818 10.06 -4.66 -11.36
CA GLY A 818 9.03 -4.58 -10.34
C GLY A 818 7.82 -5.45 -10.64
N LEU A 819 6.74 -5.18 -9.94
CA LEU A 819 5.52 -5.98 -10.00
C LEU A 819 4.42 -5.19 -10.72
N TYR A 820 3.59 -5.88 -11.49
CA TYR A 820 2.28 -5.36 -11.90
C TYR A 820 1.28 -5.50 -10.75
N SER A 821 1.26 -6.68 -10.12
CA SER A 821 0.69 -6.92 -8.79
C SER A 821 1.41 -8.13 -8.16
N LYS A 822 1.28 -8.37 -6.84
CA LYS A 822 1.98 -9.46 -6.18
C LYS A 822 1.21 -10.78 -6.30
N PRO A 823 1.83 -11.88 -6.79
CA PRO A 823 1.19 -13.19 -6.82
C PRO A 823 0.94 -13.74 -5.41
N GLY A 824 -0.11 -14.55 -5.25
CA GLY A 824 -0.34 -15.35 -4.04
C GLY A 824 -1.14 -14.69 -2.93
N VAL A 825 -1.54 -13.45 -3.10
CA VAL A 825 -2.57 -12.81 -2.29
C VAL A 825 -3.92 -13.17 -2.90
N VAL A 826 -4.96 -13.40 -2.13
CA VAL A 826 -6.36 -13.81 -2.45
C VAL A 826 -6.78 -13.71 -3.93
N ILE A 827 -6.04 -12.96 -4.70
CA ILE A 827 -6.29 -12.63 -6.08
C ILE A 827 -5.20 -13.26 -6.93
N ARG A 828 -5.64 -14.14 -7.80
CA ARG A 828 -4.83 -14.91 -8.75
C ARG A 828 -4.15 -14.08 -9.84
N TYR A 829 -4.05 -12.75 -9.70
CA TYR A 829 -3.72 -11.81 -10.79
C TYR A 829 -2.48 -10.96 -10.50
N GLY A 830 -1.42 -11.59 -10.03
CA GLY A 830 -0.14 -10.92 -9.92
C GLY A 830 0.84 -11.43 -10.98
N PHE A 831 1.49 -10.50 -11.66
CA PHE A 831 2.50 -10.81 -12.66
C PHE A 831 3.85 -10.27 -12.22
N VAL A 832 4.80 -11.18 -12.04
CA VAL A 832 6.19 -10.84 -11.78
C VAL A 832 6.79 -10.39 -13.10
N MET A 833 7.31 -9.17 -13.16
CA MET A 833 7.91 -8.58 -14.35
C MET A 833 9.45 -8.77 -14.38
N ASP A 834 10.01 -9.47 -13.38
CA ASP A 834 11.45 -9.60 -13.17
C ASP A 834 12.07 -10.87 -13.77
N ARG A 835 11.53 -11.40 -14.88
CA ARG A 835 12.19 -12.48 -15.60
C ARG A 835 13.37 -11.94 -16.39
N LYS A 836 14.50 -12.62 -16.35
CA LYS A 836 15.75 -12.22 -17.00
C LYS A 836 15.62 -11.99 -18.51
N SER A 837 14.76 -12.77 -19.17
CA SER A 837 14.45 -12.70 -20.60
C SER A 837 13.38 -11.68 -20.99
N TYR A 838 12.79 -10.97 -20.02
CA TYR A 838 11.88 -9.88 -20.31
C TYR A 838 12.64 -8.60 -20.66
N PRO A 839 12.05 -7.69 -21.45
CA PRO A 839 12.66 -6.38 -21.67
C PRO A 839 12.83 -5.61 -20.36
N ALA A 840 13.90 -4.86 -20.24
CA ALA A 840 14.12 -3.94 -19.11
C ALA A 840 13.16 -2.76 -19.24
N ILE A 841 12.30 -2.57 -18.24
CA ILE A 841 11.35 -1.45 -18.14
C ILE A 841 11.64 -0.58 -16.92
N ARG A 842 10.93 0.54 -16.77
CA ARG A 842 11.22 1.53 -15.72
C ARG A 842 12.65 2.05 -15.75
N VAL A 843 13.25 2.01 -16.92
CA VAL A 843 14.53 2.63 -17.25
C VAL A 843 14.24 4.04 -17.77
N SER A 844 14.78 5.08 -17.16
CA SER A 844 14.68 6.44 -17.71
C SER A 844 15.55 6.59 -18.96
N TRP A 845 15.27 7.55 -19.83
CA TRP A 845 16.10 7.84 -20.99
C TRP A 845 17.55 8.15 -20.59
N ASP A 846 17.75 8.88 -19.49
CA ASP A 846 19.08 9.21 -18.97
C ASP A 846 19.86 7.93 -18.60
N ARG A 847 19.18 6.93 -18.01
CA ARG A 847 19.78 5.64 -17.64
C ARG A 847 19.99 4.75 -18.85
N ALA A 848 19.11 4.78 -19.86
CA ALA A 848 19.28 4.06 -21.11
C ALA A 848 20.51 4.58 -21.88
N ASN A 849 20.73 5.90 -21.92
CA ASN A 849 21.97 6.48 -22.49
C ASN A 849 23.21 6.13 -21.66
N ALA A 850 23.10 6.06 -20.34
CA ALA A 850 24.22 5.61 -19.50
C ALA A 850 24.58 4.15 -19.79
N PHE A 851 23.59 3.27 -20.01
CA PHE A 851 23.80 1.90 -20.49
C PHE A 851 24.50 1.89 -21.84
N CYS A 852 24.06 2.69 -22.81
CA CYS A 852 24.72 2.79 -24.13
C CYS A 852 26.20 3.23 -24.01
N ARG A 853 26.51 4.22 -23.16
CA ARG A 853 27.90 4.62 -22.91
C ARG A 853 28.74 3.53 -22.26
N TRP A 854 28.17 2.81 -21.31
CA TRP A 854 28.79 1.65 -20.68
C TRP A 854 29.09 0.56 -21.71
N LEU A 855 28.10 0.23 -22.56
CA LEU A 855 28.25 -0.79 -23.62
C LEU A 855 29.27 -0.34 -24.67
N SER A 856 29.32 0.95 -25.01
CA SER A 856 30.36 1.50 -25.92
C SER A 856 31.76 1.29 -25.37
N LYS A 857 31.96 1.60 -24.08
CA LYS A 857 33.27 1.40 -23.42
C LYS A 857 33.65 -0.08 -23.38
N LYS A 858 32.65 -0.94 -23.15
CA LYS A 858 32.89 -2.37 -23.04
C LYS A 858 33.26 -3.03 -24.37
N THR A 859 32.56 -2.67 -25.44
CA THR A 859 32.71 -3.31 -26.76
C THR A 859 33.69 -2.61 -27.69
N GLY A 860 34.16 -1.40 -27.33
CA GLY A 860 34.98 -0.55 -28.19
C GLY A 860 34.21 0.05 -29.38
N LYS A 861 32.87 -0.17 -29.46
CA LYS A 861 31.99 0.28 -30.53
C LYS A 861 31.23 1.55 -30.13
N LYS A 862 30.78 2.33 -31.08
CA LYS A 862 29.94 3.47 -30.81
C LYS A 862 28.48 3.02 -30.67
N VAL A 863 27.98 2.90 -29.44
CA VAL A 863 26.62 2.46 -29.11
C VAL A 863 25.78 3.65 -28.63
N SER A 864 24.56 3.76 -29.13
CA SER A 864 23.60 4.79 -28.74
C SER A 864 22.15 4.29 -28.78
N LEU A 865 21.19 5.10 -28.34
CA LEU A 865 19.80 4.91 -28.67
C LEU A 865 19.56 5.26 -30.14
N PRO A 866 18.60 4.62 -30.84
CA PRO A 866 18.22 5.00 -32.20
C PRO A 866 17.71 6.44 -32.24
N THR A 867 17.95 7.15 -33.34
CA THR A 867 17.15 8.33 -33.61
C THR A 867 15.72 7.93 -33.96
N GLU A 868 14.79 8.84 -33.89
CA GLU A 868 13.41 8.57 -34.25
C GLU A 868 13.26 8.10 -35.69
N SER A 869 14.03 8.67 -36.60
CA SER A 869 14.07 8.27 -38.03
C SER A 869 14.66 6.86 -38.22
N GLN A 870 15.79 6.56 -37.54
CA GLN A 870 16.38 5.21 -37.56
C GLN A 870 15.40 4.16 -37.06
N TRP A 871 14.67 4.48 -35.98
CA TRP A 871 13.69 3.56 -35.40
C TRP A 871 12.53 3.29 -36.37
N GLU A 872 11.92 4.35 -36.99
CA GLU A 872 10.78 4.17 -37.90
C GLU A 872 11.20 3.47 -39.20
N TRP A 873 12.38 3.79 -39.75
CA TRP A 873 12.96 3.08 -40.89
C TRP A 873 13.13 1.59 -40.59
N ALA A 874 13.73 1.25 -39.46
CA ALA A 874 13.97 -0.12 -39.03
C ALA A 874 12.64 -0.87 -38.76
N CYS A 875 11.64 -0.20 -38.18
CA CYS A 875 10.31 -0.75 -37.93
C CYS A 875 9.58 -1.08 -39.23
N ARG A 876 9.54 -0.15 -40.18
CA ARG A 876 8.86 -0.32 -41.49
C ARG A 876 9.50 -1.42 -42.33
N ALA A 877 10.82 -1.59 -42.23
CA ALA A 877 11.58 -2.63 -42.97
C ALA A 877 11.14 -2.79 -44.41
N GLY A 878 11.02 -1.67 -45.15
CA GLY A 878 10.63 -1.67 -46.54
C GLY A 878 9.12 -1.63 -46.83
N THR A 879 8.27 -1.48 -45.83
CA THR A 879 6.82 -1.33 -46.05
C THR A 879 6.38 0.13 -45.87
N ASP A 880 5.30 0.51 -46.54
CA ASP A 880 4.57 1.76 -46.39
C ASP A 880 3.26 1.60 -45.57
N SER A 881 2.94 0.38 -45.19
CA SER A 881 1.75 0.02 -44.41
C SER A 881 1.78 0.57 -42.97
N VAL A 882 0.64 0.52 -42.30
CA VAL A 882 0.46 1.00 -40.93
C VAL A 882 1.37 0.28 -39.95
N THR A 883 1.59 -1.02 -40.15
CA THR A 883 2.53 -1.84 -39.39
C THR A 883 3.45 -2.60 -40.35
N SER A 884 4.56 -3.15 -39.85
CA SER A 884 5.46 -3.98 -40.67
C SER A 884 4.82 -5.28 -41.20
N PHE A 885 3.65 -5.67 -40.66
CA PHE A 885 2.89 -6.85 -41.05
C PHE A 885 1.57 -6.50 -41.79
N GLY A 886 1.40 -5.24 -42.20
CA GLY A 886 0.30 -4.79 -43.06
C GLY A 886 -0.57 -3.69 -42.41
N ASP A 887 -1.69 -3.39 -43.06
CA ASP A 887 -2.61 -2.32 -42.66
C ASP A 887 -3.66 -2.79 -41.64
N ASP A 888 -3.91 -4.08 -41.59
CA ASP A 888 -4.86 -4.68 -40.65
C ASP A 888 -4.19 -4.89 -39.27
N VAL A 889 -4.31 -3.89 -38.41
CA VAL A 889 -3.75 -3.92 -37.06
C VAL A 889 -4.32 -5.02 -36.17
N THR A 890 -5.40 -5.72 -36.57
CA THR A 890 -5.99 -6.84 -35.80
C THR A 890 -5.23 -8.15 -36.00
N LYS A 891 -4.36 -8.22 -36.99
CA LYS A 891 -3.52 -9.41 -37.28
C LYS A 891 -2.26 -9.54 -36.41
N TYR A 892 -2.12 -8.72 -35.39
CA TYR A 892 -0.94 -8.68 -34.52
C TYR A 892 -0.60 -9.99 -33.76
N PRO A 893 -1.51 -10.97 -33.46
CA PRO A 893 -1.18 -12.10 -32.57
C PRO A 893 -0.04 -12.95 -33.07
N GLY A 894 0.63 -12.90 -33.99
CA GLY A 894 1.88 -13.60 -34.38
C GLY A 894 3.09 -12.68 -34.43
N PHE A 895 2.85 -11.36 -34.36
CA PHE A 895 3.84 -10.33 -34.65
C PHE A 895 4.14 -9.43 -33.48
N ALA A 896 3.22 -9.32 -32.50
CA ALA A 896 3.34 -8.35 -31.43
C ALA A 896 2.55 -8.72 -30.17
N ASN A 897 3.06 -8.29 -29.00
CA ASN A 897 2.37 -8.33 -27.71
C ASN A 897 1.69 -6.97 -27.46
N MET A 898 0.39 -6.93 -27.54
CA MET A 898 -0.42 -5.72 -27.32
C MET A 898 -1.55 -6.00 -26.35
N SER A 899 -2.25 -4.95 -25.91
CA SER A 899 -3.44 -5.13 -25.09
C SER A 899 -4.53 -5.83 -25.91
N ASP A 900 -4.95 -7.01 -25.43
CA ASP A 900 -5.87 -7.93 -26.09
C ASP A 900 -6.87 -8.57 -25.10
N PRO A 901 -7.77 -9.46 -25.50
CA PRO A 901 -8.66 -10.17 -24.59
C PRO A 901 -7.94 -10.97 -23.49
N THR A 902 -6.71 -11.44 -23.72
CA THR A 902 -5.91 -12.13 -22.70
C THR A 902 -5.56 -11.18 -21.54
N SER A 903 -5.42 -9.91 -21.87
CA SER A 903 -5.15 -8.86 -20.88
C SER A 903 -6.29 -8.69 -19.86
N ASP A 904 -7.48 -9.21 -20.14
CA ASP A 904 -8.61 -9.24 -19.21
C ASP A 904 -8.31 -10.06 -17.96
N ASN A 905 -7.41 -11.02 -18.04
CA ASN A 905 -6.94 -11.78 -16.88
C ASN A 905 -6.09 -10.97 -15.89
N ARG A 906 -5.62 -9.77 -16.29
CA ARG A 906 -4.95 -8.80 -15.41
C ARG A 906 -5.91 -8.10 -14.46
N ARG A 907 -7.20 -8.30 -14.64
CA ARG A 907 -8.24 -7.59 -13.91
C ARG A 907 -8.56 -8.29 -12.61
N THR A 908 -8.92 -7.48 -11.67
CA THR A 908 -9.65 -7.93 -10.51
C THR A 908 -11.14 -8.08 -10.86
N LYS A 909 -11.85 -8.86 -10.07
CA LYS A 909 -13.31 -8.96 -10.16
C LYS A 909 -14.05 -7.62 -9.99
N TYR A 910 -13.36 -6.56 -9.61
CA TYR A 910 -13.87 -5.22 -9.40
C TYR A 910 -13.58 -4.27 -10.58
N MET A 911 -12.82 -4.72 -11.56
CA MET A 911 -12.56 -3.95 -12.77
C MET A 911 -13.62 -4.22 -13.82
N PRO A 912 -14.18 -3.20 -14.45
CA PRO A 912 -14.90 -3.41 -15.70
C PRO A 912 -13.97 -3.99 -16.75
N SER A 913 -14.53 -4.73 -17.69
CA SER A 913 -13.79 -5.20 -18.83
C SER A 913 -13.14 -4.00 -19.55
N ASN A 914 -11.85 -4.06 -19.90
CA ASN A 914 -11.27 -3.12 -20.85
C ASN A 914 -12.07 -3.26 -22.10
N HIS A 915 -12.92 -2.31 -22.38
CA HIS A 915 -13.68 -2.29 -23.61
C HIS A 915 -12.72 -1.87 -24.73
N TRP A 916 -11.74 -2.70 -24.98
CA TRP A 916 -11.10 -2.70 -26.27
C TRP A 916 -12.17 -3.09 -27.25
N THR A 917 -12.96 -2.14 -27.61
CA THR A 917 -14.04 -2.21 -28.54
C THR A 917 -14.87 -3.50 -28.49
N LEU A 918 -16.16 -3.37 -28.54
CA LEU A 918 -17.11 -4.47 -28.80
C LEU A 918 -16.72 -5.29 -30.06
N ALA A 919 -15.90 -4.74 -30.96
CA ALA A 919 -15.36 -5.38 -32.15
C ALA A 919 -14.15 -6.30 -31.88
N GLN A 920 -13.41 -6.13 -30.79
CA GLN A 920 -12.22 -6.93 -30.52
C GLN A 920 -12.45 -8.05 -29.46
N LYS A 921 -13.67 -8.41 -29.16
CA LYS A 921 -14.00 -9.58 -28.34
C LYS A 921 -13.68 -10.92 -29.00
N ASN A 922 -13.03 -10.91 -30.16
CA ASN A 922 -12.66 -12.14 -30.84
C ASN A 922 -11.50 -12.81 -30.09
N LYS A 923 -11.78 -13.94 -29.42
CA LYS A 923 -10.76 -14.78 -28.75
C LYS A 923 -9.66 -15.25 -29.70
N ALA A 924 -9.91 -15.24 -31.02
CA ALA A 924 -8.92 -15.60 -32.03
C ALA A 924 -7.78 -14.58 -32.17
N SER A 925 -7.95 -13.35 -31.66
CA SER A 925 -6.92 -12.30 -31.69
C SER A 925 -6.07 -12.23 -30.42
N ALA A 926 -6.11 -13.25 -29.54
CA ALA A 926 -5.35 -13.26 -28.31
C ALA A 926 -3.91 -13.76 -28.53
N ASP A 927 -2.93 -12.96 -28.12
CA ASP A 927 -1.51 -13.34 -28.17
C ASP A 927 -1.07 -14.24 -27.01
N LYS A 928 -1.96 -14.46 -26.02
CA LYS A 928 -1.79 -15.25 -24.80
C LYS A 928 -0.83 -14.65 -23.77
N ALA A 929 -0.28 -13.48 -24.00
CA ALA A 929 0.55 -12.77 -23.04
C ALA A 929 -0.29 -11.86 -22.12
N HIS A 930 -0.15 -12.04 -20.82
CA HIS A 930 -0.89 -11.20 -19.86
C HIS A 930 -0.26 -9.82 -19.63
N CYS A 931 1.05 -9.74 -19.71
CA CYS A 931 1.87 -8.52 -19.56
C CYS A 931 3.07 -8.64 -20.50
N LEU A 932 4.31 -8.35 -20.01
CA LEU A 932 5.52 -8.57 -20.76
C LEU A 932 5.63 -10.03 -21.24
N ASN A 933 6.21 -10.21 -22.42
CA ASN A 933 6.67 -11.49 -22.91
C ASN A 933 8.20 -11.49 -23.01
N ASN A 934 8.79 -12.69 -23.18
CA ASN A 934 10.19 -12.82 -23.51
C ASN A 934 10.48 -12.03 -24.77
N VAL A 935 11.59 -11.32 -24.81
CA VAL A 935 12.02 -10.67 -26.05
C VAL A 935 12.20 -11.70 -27.16
N GLY A 936 11.86 -11.33 -28.39
CA GLY A 936 12.00 -12.20 -29.53
C GLY A 936 10.94 -13.30 -29.66
N ALA A 937 9.87 -13.25 -28.87
CA ALA A 937 8.81 -14.26 -28.90
C ALA A 937 7.93 -14.23 -30.16
N TYR A 938 7.98 -13.15 -30.93
CA TYR A 938 7.14 -12.92 -32.10
C TYR A 938 7.96 -12.91 -33.39
N GLN A 939 7.26 -12.94 -34.52
CA GLN A 939 7.88 -12.97 -35.85
C GLN A 939 8.71 -11.71 -36.13
N ALA A 940 9.83 -11.87 -36.77
CA ALA A 940 10.68 -10.77 -37.19
C ALA A 940 10.08 -10.01 -38.39
N ASN A 941 10.36 -8.73 -38.50
CA ASN A 941 10.11 -7.97 -39.72
C ASN A 941 11.14 -8.33 -40.83
N ALA A 942 11.01 -7.75 -41.99
CA ALA A 942 11.86 -8.06 -43.13
C ALA A 942 13.35 -7.72 -42.94
N PHE A 943 13.74 -6.88 -41.99
CA PHE A 943 15.14 -6.63 -41.62
C PHE A 943 15.67 -7.61 -40.55
N GLY A 944 14.85 -8.54 -40.07
CA GLY A 944 15.23 -9.48 -39.02
C GLY A 944 15.02 -8.96 -37.59
N LEU A 945 14.38 -7.80 -37.42
CA LEU A 945 14.08 -7.20 -36.11
C LEU A 945 12.79 -7.75 -35.54
N LYS A 946 12.77 -8.02 -34.23
CA LYS A 946 11.63 -8.53 -33.48
C LYS A 946 11.12 -7.48 -32.49
N ASP A 947 9.85 -7.62 -32.11
CA ASP A 947 9.19 -6.78 -31.09
C ASP A 947 9.19 -5.27 -31.43
N MET A 948 9.21 -4.91 -32.73
CA MET A 948 9.12 -3.51 -33.16
C MET A 948 7.72 -2.90 -32.93
N HIS A 949 6.73 -3.74 -32.69
CA HIS A 949 5.37 -3.40 -32.32
C HIS A 949 4.99 -4.08 -31.01
N GLY A 950 4.50 -3.33 -30.03
CA GLY A 950 4.06 -3.91 -28.75
C GLY A 950 5.22 -4.30 -27.82
N ASN A 951 5.01 -5.27 -26.98
CA ASN A 951 5.84 -5.68 -25.83
C ASN A 951 6.23 -4.50 -24.95
N VAL A 952 7.25 -3.69 -25.28
CA VAL A 952 7.48 -2.41 -24.62
C VAL A 952 7.67 -1.28 -25.62
N ALA A 953 7.20 -0.08 -25.27
CA ALA A 953 7.55 1.10 -26.04
C ALA A 953 9.05 1.43 -25.82
N GLU A 954 9.68 2.00 -26.84
CA GLU A 954 11.13 2.13 -26.85
C GLU A 954 11.60 3.57 -26.88
N TRP A 955 12.53 3.92 -25.99
CA TRP A 955 13.20 5.19 -26.01
C TRP A 955 13.97 5.39 -27.32
N THR A 956 13.78 6.55 -27.94
CA THR A 956 14.67 7.06 -28.99
C THR A 956 15.55 8.16 -28.44
N ARG A 957 16.64 8.50 -29.17
CA ARG A 957 17.52 9.61 -28.84
C ARG A 957 16.84 10.97 -29.00
N SER A 958 15.82 11.04 -29.88
CA SER A 958 15.22 12.27 -30.35
C SER A 958 14.32 12.94 -29.31
N GLU A 959 14.43 14.27 -29.21
CA GLU A 959 13.48 15.13 -28.53
C GLU A 959 12.19 15.23 -29.34
N ILE A 960 11.02 15.27 -28.71
CA ILE A 960 9.75 15.44 -29.41
C ILE A 960 9.69 16.84 -30.04
N ARG A 961 9.59 16.90 -31.36
CA ARG A 961 9.39 18.13 -32.15
C ARG A 961 8.37 17.87 -33.23
N ALA A 962 7.77 18.94 -33.74
CA ALA A 962 6.88 18.86 -34.89
C ALA A 962 7.61 18.30 -36.13
N TYR A 963 6.85 17.63 -36.98
CA TYR A 963 7.33 17.27 -38.34
C TYR A 963 7.27 18.48 -39.29
N PRO A 964 8.08 18.48 -40.33
CA PRO A 964 9.00 17.45 -40.84
C PRO A 964 10.16 17.14 -39.90
N TYR A 965 10.60 15.87 -39.85
CA TYR A 965 11.78 15.45 -39.14
C TYR A 965 13.07 15.99 -39.85
N SER A 966 14.02 16.42 -39.04
CA SER A 966 15.36 16.83 -39.54
C SER A 966 16.44 16.41 -38.53
N ASP A 967 17.50 15.80 -38.98
CA ASP A 967 18.66 15.45 -38.14
C ASP A 967 19.47 16.69 -37.71
N SER A 968 19.34 17.78 -38.42
CA SER A 968 20.10 19.04 -38.18
C SER A 968 19.39 20.03 -37.24
N ASP A 969 18.19 19.77 -36.77
CA ASP A 969 17.43 20.71 -35.91
C ASP A 969 17.76 20.60 -34.41
N GLY A 970 18.72 19.75 -34.02
CA GLY A 970 19.17 19.57 -32.66
C GLY A 970 18.31 18.59 -31.83
N ARG A 971 17.27 17.94 -32.43
CA ARG A 971 16.41 16.99 -31.72
C ARG A 971 17.15 15.75 -31.24
N ASN A 972 18.25 15.39 -31.89
CA ASN A 972 19.05 14.20 -31.58
C ASN A 972 20.19 14.44 -30.57
N GLU A 973 20.26 15.64 -30.00
CA GLU A 973 21.27 15.97 -28.99
C GLU A 973 21.00 15.24 -27.66
N LEU A 974 22.12 14.89 -26.99
CA LEU A 974 22.07 14.19 -25.69
C LEU A 974 21.84 15.19 -24.54
N ARG A 975 20.75 15.90 -24.58
CA ARG A 975 20.31 16.84 -23.52
C ARG A 975 19.01 16.39 -22.87
N ALA A 976 18.76 16.87 -21.64
CA ALA A 976 17.49 16.66 -20.95
C ALA A 976 16.34 17.28 -21.75
N GLY A 977 15.15 16.73 -21.61
CA GLY A 977 13.94 17.19 -22.31
C GLY A 977 12.89 16.10 -22.38
N ARG A 978 11.88 16.32 -23.21
CA ARG A 978 10.90 15.28 -23.52
C ARG A 978 11.39 14.45 -24.70
N LYS A 979 11.59 13.18 -24.48
CA LYS A 979 12.14 12.24 -25.46
C LYS A 979 11.04 11.37 -26.07
N VAL A 980 11.18 11.10 -27.35
CA VAL A 980 10.20 10.29 -28.09
C VAL A 980 10.35 8.82 -27.72
N VAL A 981 9.21 8.15 -27.53
CA VAL A 981 9.10 6.70 -27.46
C VAL A 981 8.21 6.17 -28.59
N ARG A 982 8.54 5.00 -29.08
CA ARG A 982 7.95 4.38 -30.27
C ARG A 982 7.50 2.95 -30.00
N GLY A 983 6.70 2.34 -30.91
CA GLY A 983 6.36 0.94 -30.92
C GLY A 983 5.12 0.53 -30.15
N GLY A 984 4.70 1.30 -29.15
CA GLY A 984 3.63 0.90 -28.22
C GLY A 984 4.07 -0.26 -27.32
N SER A 985 3.16 -0.82 -26.52
CA SER A 985 3.50 -1.82 -25.52
C SER A 985 2.40 -2.84 -25.32
N TRP A 986 2.68 -3.83 -24.49
CA TRP A 986 1.72 -4.85 -24.03
C TRP A 986 0.43 -4.24 -23.43
N ASN A 987 0.47 -2.99 -22.98
CA ASN A 987 -0.68 -2.29 -22.38
C ASN A 987 -1.37 -1.32 -23.34
N ASP A 988 -0.84 -1.15 -24.54
CA ASP A 988 -1.38 -0.21 -25.54
C ASP A 988 -2.27 -0.92 -26.55
N ARG A 989 -3.28 -0.18 -27.06
CA ARG A 989 -4.14 -0.65 -28.14
C ARG A 989 -3.35 -0.77 -29.45
N PRO A 990 -3.75 -1.62 -30.39
CA PRO A 990 -3.08 -1.73 -31.69
C PRO A 990 -2.87 -0.41 -32.42
N VAL A 991 -3.84 0.51 -32.34
CA VAL A 991 -3.73 1.86 -32.96
C VAL A 991 -2.62 2.73 -32.33
N ARG A 992 -2.10 2.35 -31.18
CA ARG A 992 -0.98 3.02 -30.50
C ARG A 992 0.37 2.32 -30.72
N SER A 993 0.37 1.24 -31.46
CA SER A 993 1.55 0.42 -31.71
C SER A 993 1.89 0.38 -33.21
N THR A 994 1.48 1.38 -33.98
CA THR A 994 1.78 1.52 -35.41
C THR A 994 3.21 2.01 -35.64
N SER A 995 3.73 1.83 -36.87
CA SER A 995 5.09 2.25 -37.23
C SER A 995 5.33 3.76 -37.03
N SER A 996 4.29 4.58 -37.16
CA SER A 996 4.35 6.05 -37.06
C SER A 996 3.98 6.59 -35.68
N TYR A 997 3.37 5.80 -34.81
CA TYR A 997 2.84 6.28 -33.53
C TYR A 997 3.95 6.83 -32.63
N ARG A 998 3.69 7.98 -32.02
CA ARG A 998 4.65 8.73 -31.20
C ARG A 998 4.08 9.00 -29.81
N LEU A 999 4.86 8.79 -28.78
CA LEU A 999 4.66 9.32 -27.43
C LEU A 999 5.92 10.03 -26.95
N SER A 1000 5.83 10.77 -25.88
CA SER A 1000 7.02 11.36 -25.26
C SER A 1000 6.88 11.48 -23.75
N TYR A 1001 8.00 11.29 -23.09
CA TYR A 1001 8.10 11.46 -21.64
C TYR A 1001 9.35 12.29 -21.29
N PRO A 1002 9.39 12.94 -20.12
CA PRO A 1002 10.61 13.57 -19.62
C PRO A 1002 11.77 12.56 -19.54
N SER A 1003 13.00 12.99 -19.86
CA SER A 1003 14.18 12.11 -19.91
C SER A 1003 14.48 11.37 -18.61
N TRP A 1004 14.10 11.92 -17.45
CA TRP A 1004 14.27 11.35 -16.13
C TRP A 1004 13.17 10.38 -15.71
N GLN A 1005 12.02 10.36 -16.42
CA GLN A 1005 10.87 9.56 -15.99
C GLN A 1005 11.11 8.07 -16.21
N ARG A 1006 10.83 7.27 -15.17
CA ARG A 1006 10.81 5.81 -15.24
C ARG A 1006 9.39 5.36 -15.61
N VAL A 1007 9.19 4.93 -16.85
CA VAL A 1007 7.86 4.55 -17.33
C VAL A 1007 7.66 3.05 -17.25
N TYR A 1008 6.50 2.63 -16.75
CA TYR A 1008 6.19 1.22 -16.42
C TYR A 1008 6.16 0.25 -17.61
N ASN A 1009 5.98 0.77 -18.83
CA ASN A 1009 5.85 0.00 -20.07
C ASN A 1009 6.82 0.49 -21.17
N VAL A 1010 7.90 1.18 -20.77
CA VAL A 1010 8.92 1.68 -21.69
C VAL A 1010 10.27 1.05 -21.37
N GLY A 1011 10.85 0.45 -22.38
CA GLY A 1011 12.21 -0.07 -22.45
C GLY A 1011 13.02 0.65 -23.53
N PHE A 1012 13.98 -0.04 -24.14
CA PHE A 1012 14.78 0.52 -25.21
C PHE A 1012 15.55 -0.58 -25.97
N ARG A 1013 15.98 -0.28 -27.17
CA ARG A 1013 16.99 -1.04 -27.92
C ARG A 1013 18.17 -0.17 -28.29
N VAL A 1014 19.29 -0.77 -28.66
CA VAL A 1014 20.53 -0.05 -29.01
C VAL A 1014 20.74 -0.01 -30.51
N VAL A 1015 21.49 1.01 -30.94
CA VAL A 1015 22.09 1.15 -32.26
C VAL A 1015 23.61 1.14 -32.10
N VAL A 1016 24.30 0.46 -33.03
CA VAL A 1016 25.76 0.42 -33.13
C VAL A 1016 26.15 1.04 -34.48
N GLU A 1017 26.95 2.12 -34.40
CA GLU A 1017 27.45 2.88 -35.53
C GLU A 1017 28.91 2.54 -35.86
#